data_facfeccffa06d4a0d7b0e03fe75e2355
#
_entry.id   facfeccffa06d4a0d7b0e03fe75e2355
#
_cell.length_a   1.000
_cell.length_b   1.000
_cell.length_c   1.000
_cell.angle_alpha   90.00
_cell.angle_beta   90.00
_cell.angle_gamma   90.00
#
_symmetry.space_group_name_H-M   'P 1'
#
loop_
_entity.id
_entity.type
_entity.pdbx_description
1 polymer ?
#
loop_
_entity_poly.entity_id
_entity_poly.type
_entity_poly.pdbx_seq_one_letter_code
_entity_poly.pdbx_strand_id
1 'polypeptide(L)'
;MEKLLLLDSNSLLHRAYYALPGLTDSKGNPTGAIFGFVSMLARLIKEEKPTHIAAAFDLKAPTFRHNMYAGYKATRKPMPEELVKQVPVLKKLIGDLGIKIVELEGYEADDIIGTLAKRFSCPTDIVTGDRDSLQLIDDTTNVLFTKRGITEVVRYDKERLFEDGFETPSAIIDYKALRGDASDNIPGIPGIGEKTAMELLKTYGTMENVLANADEIKGKLGEKIRDGKDMARLSYTLATINTAVPINIGMSDITFSYPLSKSAKNALIALEFTSLTKRFAFTDEEVKSDENDTSQVKIEYTTVEIDNIDDLKRLFDDNKGKPFALNAGVDVDVAFSADRLYVIKQNYDLFGGMTMDDVLKEIAPHLTSECVVSDLKKLLHLFKDAGVETSVTPKDVGLLAYLVFGGRSFKDIVTLAAAANVSGDSVTAFFAICDYLEKELESKDLSSLYHDIELPLERVLFDMECAGVKVDVAVLEELRKKYEDEIETLTAKIYSYAGETFNINSPKQLTVILFDKLGLKPSKKNKTGLSVNVDVLEKLYEEHPIIPLILRYRQISKLLSTYVLGLEKAVSSDGRVHTEYKQTLTNTGRLSSTEPNLQNIPTRTVEGKEIRRAFVAENGKVLISADYSQIELRLMAHMSGDENLIRAYNESRDIHASTAAEIYGVDIANVTDEMRRNAKAVNFGIIYGISDFGLAQNLSIRVADAKKYIERYFRTYPKVKEFMDGQVEFAKEHGFVRTLFNRIRLMPELSSSNYAVREFGKRAAMNFPLQGTAADIIKIAMLKTAKNLEGTSAKLLLQVHDELIAEADENEKDKVEKILRESMETAVKLSVPLTVGVASGKSWYEA
;
A
#
# COMPACT_ATOMS: atom_id res chain seq x y z
N MET A 1 -10.01 26.46 -30.42
CA MET A 1 -9.00 27.48 -30.17
C MET A 1 -7.72 26.77 -29.75
N GLU A 2 -6.58 27.19 -30.26
CA GLU A 2 -5.29 26.66 -29.77
C GLU A 2 -5.07 27.06 -28.33
N LYS A 3 -4.62 26.12 -27.51
CA LYS A 3 -4.28 26.33 -26.10
C LYS A 3 -2.99 25.57 -25.78
N LEU A 4 -2.00 26.27 -25.23
CA LEU A 4 -0.69 25.75 -24.90
C LEU A 4 -0.58 25.46 -23.39
N LEU A 5 -0.05 24.28 -23.04
CA LEU A 5 0.31 23.90 -21.69
C LEU A 5 1.82 23.68 -21.60
N LEU A 6 2.51 24.44 -20.79
CA LEU A 6 3.95 24.36 -20.57
C LEU A 6 4.24 23.77 -19.19
N LEU A 7 4.99 22.68 -19.14
CA LEU A 7 5.29 21.96 -17.92
C LEU A 7 6.72 22.22 -17.46
N ASP A 8 6.89 22.77 -16.26
CA ASP A 8 8.16 22.78 -15.54
C ASP A 8 8.38 21.39 -14.90
N SER A 9 8.99 20.51 -15.69
CA SER A 9 9.04 19.08 -15.36
C SER A 9 9.88 18.79 -14.13
N ASN A 10 10.97 19.52 -13.91
CA ASN A 10 11.84 19.28 -12.76
C ASN A 10 11.16 19.71 -11.45
N SER A 11 10.52 20.87 -11.43
CA SER A 11 9.78 21.36 -10.28
C SER A 11 8.62 20.44 -9.92
N LEU A 12 7.84 20.02 -10.92
CA LEU A 12 6.71 19.12 -10.75
C LEU A 12 7.15 17.74 -10.26
N LEU A 13 8.23 17.18 -10.81
CA LEU A 13 8.78 15.88 -10.42
C LEU A 13 9.31 15.91 -8.98
N HIS A 14 10.04 16.95 -8.59
CA HIS A 14 10.48 17.12 -7.20
C HIS A 14 9.29 17.17 -6.24
N ARG A 15 8.26 17.92 -6.60
CA ARG A 15 7.06 18.04 -5.77
C ARG A 15 6.32 16.72 -5.62
N ALA A 16 6.20 15.95 -6.69
CA ALA A 16 5.60 14.61 -6.69
C ALA A 16 6.41 13.63 -5.81
N TYR A 17 7.74 13.67 -5.87
CA TYR A 17 8.63 12.84 -5.06
C TYR A 17 8.39 13.02 -3.55
N TYR A 18 8.31 14.26 -3.09
CA TYR A 18 8.03 14.51 -1.67
C TYR A 18 6.58 14.29 -1.25
N ALA A 19 5.65 14.28 -2.20
CA ALA A 19 4.24 14.00 -1.92
C ALA A 19 3.93 12.51 -1.79
N LEU A 20 4.66 11.64 -2.52
CA LEU A 20 4.44 10.19 -2.58
C LEU A 20 5.74 9.41 -2.29
N PRO A 21 6.28 9.51 -1.07
CA PRO A 21 7.49 8.80 -0.71
C PRO A 21 7.25 7.29 -0.62
N GLY A 22 8.19 6.50 -1.14
CA GLY A 22 8.23 5.05 -0.95
C GLY A 22 7.35 4.23 -1.89
N LEU A 23 6.74 4.82 -2.92
CA LEU A 23 6.05 4.06 -3.97
C LEU A 23 7.08 3.48 -4.94
N THR A 24 7.02 2.15 -5.14
CA THR A 24 7.91 1.41 -6.06
C THR A 24 7.09 0.54 -7.01
N ASP A 25 7.69 0.16 -8.14
CA ASP A 25 7.18 -0.92 -8.99
C ASP A 25 7.43 -2.30 -8.35
N SER A 26 6.98 -3.36 -9.00
CA SER A 26 7.16 -4.74 -8.53
C SER A 26 8.62 -5.20 -8.43
N LYS A 27 9.52 -4.52 -9.15
CA LYS A 27 10.97 -4.80 -9.16
C LYS A 27 11.71 -3.98 -8.10
N GLY A 28 10.98 -3.19 -7.30
CA GLY A 28 11.54 -2.31 -6.28
C GLY A 28 12.11 -0.99 -6.81
N ASN A 29 11.92 -0.67 -8.09
CA ASN A 29 12.34 0.62 -8.63
C ASN A 29 11.42 1.74 -8.12
N PRO A 30 11.95 2.90 -7.72
CA PRO A 30 11.14 4.01 -7.26
C PRO A 30 10.30 4.59 -8.40
N THR A 31 8.98 4.69 -8.21
CA THR A 31 8.02 5.19 -9.21
C THR A 31 7.12 6.31 -8.70
N GLY A 32 7.22 6.66 -7.41
CA GLY A 32 6.31 7.61 -6.77
C GLY A 32 6.29 9.00 -7.39
N ALA A 33 7.45 9.53 -7.80
CA ALA A 33 7.53 10.83 -8.46
C ALA A 33 6.89 10.80 -9.85
N ILE A 34 7.10 9.73 -10.63
CA ILE A 34 6.49 9.54 -11.95
C ILE A 34 4.97 9.44 -11.82
N PHE A 35 4.50 8.59 -10.90
CA PHE A 35 3.06 8.42 -10.65
C PHE A 35 2.38 9.74 -10.26
N GLY A 36 3.02 10.52 -9.39
CA GLY A 36 2.51 11.83 -8.97
C GLY A 36 2.47 12.84 -10.12
N PHE A 37 3.54 12.90 -10.93
CA PHE A 37 3.62 13.76 -12.11
C PHE A 37 2.50 13.43 -13.11
N VAL A 38 2.34 12.16 -13.49
CA VAL A 38 1.33 11.71 -14.45
C VAL A 38 -0.08 11.87 -13.90
N SER A 39 -0.30 11.68 -12.59
CA SER A 39 -1.59 11.94 -11.94
C SER A 39 -2.03 13.40 -12.08
N MET A 40 -1.08 14.32 -11.92
CA MET A 40 -1.31 15.76 -12.09
C MET A 40 -1.55 16.10 -13.57
N LEU A 41 -0.75 15.54 -14.47
CA LEU A 41 -0.88 15.73 -15.92
C LEU A 41 -2.28 15.25 -16.41
N ALA A 42 -2.75 14.08 -15.97
CA ALA A 42 -4.07 13.56 -16.34
C ALA A 42 -5.20 14.51 -15.94
N ARG A 43 -5.09 15.11 -14.75
CA ARG A 43 -6.04 16.12 -14.30
C ARG A 43 -6.00 17.38 -15.14
N LEU A 44 -4.81 17.91 -15.41
CA LEU A 44 -4.63 19.14 -16.18
C LEU A 44 -5.12 18.97 -17.63
N ILE A 45 -4.87 17.84 -18.26
CA ILE A 45 -5.40 17.57 -19.62
C ILE A 45 -6.94 17.59 -19.60
N LYS A 46 -7.56 17.03 -18.57
CA LYS A 46 -9.03 17.00 -18.45
C LYS A 46 -9.62 18.37 -18.16
N GLU A 47 -8.99 19.15 -17.29
CA GLU A 47 -9.47 20.48 -16.85
C GLU A 47 -9.19 21.54 -17.89
N GLU A 48 -7.97 21.62 -18.43
CA GLU A 48 -7.51 22.68 -19.31
C GLU A 48 -7.68 22.40 -20.81
N LYS A 49 -7.85 21.12 -21.19
CA LYS A 49 -8.05 20.67 -22.58
C LYS A 49 -7.06 21.28 -23.57
N PRO A 50 -5.74 21.14 -23.31
CA PRO A 50 -4.73 21.73 -24.17
C PRO A 50 -4.72 21.07 -25.55
N THR A 51 -4.43 21.85 -26.59
CA THR A 51 -4.17 21.37 -27.95
C THR A 51 -2.67 21.21 -28.23
N HIS A 52 -1.83 21.83 -27.38
CA HIS A 52 -0.38 21.81 -27.49
C HIS A 52 0.22 21.65 -26.10
N ILE A 53 1.22 20.77 -25.96
CA ILE A 53 1.92 20.55 -24.68
C ILE A 53 3.42 20.47 -24.94
N ALA A 54 4.22 21.15 -24.11
CA ALA A 54 5.65 20.97 -24.06
C ALA A 54 6.12 20.78 -22.60
N ALA A 55 7.06 19.84 -22.39
CA ALA A 55 7.66 19.53 -21.11
C ALA A 55 9.12 20.02 -21.10
N ALA A 56 9.41 21.08 -20.34
CA ALA A 56 10.76 21.61 -20.20
C ALA A 56 11.50 20.87 -19.07
N PHE A 57 12.81 20.56 -19.34
CA PHE A 57 13.70 19.94 -18.36
C PHE A 57 15.03 20.72 -18.26
N ASP A 58 15.57 20.79 -17.04
CA ASP A 58 16.93 21.26 -16.82
C ASP A 58 17.94 20.18 -17.20
N LEU A 59 19.05 20.61 -17.79
CA LEU A 59 20.23 19.78 -17.98
C LEU A 59 21.24 19.96 -16.83
N LYS A 60 22.10 18.96 -16.63
CA LYS A 60 23.15 19.00 -15.59
C LYS A 60 24.35 19.91 -15.97
N ALA A 61 24.24 20.73 -16.98
CA ALA A 61 25.27 21.64 -17.42
C ALA A 61 25.17 23.00 -16.70
N PRO A 62 26.28 23.74 -16.51
CA PRO A 62 26.25 25.10 -15.99
C PRO A 62 25.45 25.99 -16.94
N THR A 63 24.66 26.91 -16.39
CA THR A 63 23.89 27.89 -17.17
C THR A 63 24.63 29.24 -17.22
N PHE A 64 24.17 30.16 -18.05
CA PHE A 64 24.74 31.51 -18.10
C PHE A 64 24.76 32.23 -16.76
N ARG A 65 23.78 31.91 -15.86
CA ARG A 65 23.71 32.47 -14.50
C ARG A 65 24.88 32.01 -13.62
N HIS A 66 25.30 30.74 -13.75
CA HIS A 66 26.50 30.23 -13.05
C HIS A 66 27.76 30.94 -13.50
N ASN A 67 27.86 31.34 -14.78
CA ASN A 67 28.98 32.07 -15.32
C ASN A 67 28.98 33.54 -14.83
N MET A 68 27.81 34.12 -14.57
CA MET A 68 27.67 35.48 -14.05
C MET A 68 27.96 35.58 -12.55
N TYR A 69 27.56 34.57 -11.79
CA TYR A 69 27.68 34.55 -10.35
C TYR A 69 27.96 33.13 -9.82
N ALA A 70 29.19 32.89 -9.39
CA ALA A 70 29.61 31.57 -8.90
C ALA A 70 28.84 31.04 -7.68
N GLY A 71 28.20 31.94 -6.93
CA GLY A 71 27.33 31.59 -5.81
C GLY A 71 25.93 31.10 -6.21
N TYR A 72 25.53 31.26 -7.49
CA TYR A 72 24.17 30.89 -7.92
C TYR A 72 23.87 29.41 -7.69
N LYS A 73 22.79 29.12 -6.98
CA LYS A 73 22.34 27.77 -6.61
C LYS A 73 23.38 26.91 -5.86
N ALA A 74 24.50 27.50 -5.37
CA ALA A 74 25.56 26.75 -4.69
C ALA A 74 25.15 26.09 -3.36
N THR A 75 24.07 26.55 -2.75
CA THR A 75 23.51 26.01 -1.51
C THR A 75 22.48 24.89 -1.74
N ARG A 76 22.08 24.64 -2.99
CA ARG A 76 21.11 23.57 -3.31
C ARG A 76 21.70 22.19 -3.02
N LYS A 77 20.94 21.37 -2.29
CA LYS A 77 21.29 19.96 -2.09
C LYS A 77 21.17 19.18 -3.40
N PRO A 78 22.05 18.20 -3.64
CA PRO A 78 21.94 17.34 -4.82
C PRO A 78 20.59 16.61 -4.84
N MET A 79 20.11 16.30 -6.04
CA MET A 79 18.89 15.52 -6.25
C MET A 79 19.03 14.14 -5.58
N PRO A 80 18.04 13.64 -4.83
CA PRO A 80 18.08 12.30 -4.25
C PRO A 80 18.30 11.22 -5.31
N GLU A 81 19.08 10.19 -5.02
CA GLU A 81 19.40 9.11 -5.98
C GLU A 81 18.15 8.40 -6.52
N GLU A 82 17.16 8.17 -5.66
CA GLU A 82 15.87 7.58 -6.05
C GLU A 82 15.12 8.46 -7.07
N LEU A 83 15.25 9.76 -6.97
CA LEU A 83 14.64 10.70 -7.92
C LEU A 83 15.45 10.76 -9.23
N VAL A 84 16.79 10.72 -9.15
CA VAL A 84 17.67 10.66 -10.34
C VAL A 84 17.31 9.46 -11.22
N LYS A 85 17.02 8.29 -10.61
CA LYS A 85 16.61 7.07 -11.34
C LYS A 85 15.28 7.23 -12.06
N GLN A 86 14.38 8.07 -11.57
CA GLN A 86 13.05 8.27 -12.15
C GLN A 86 13.05 9.24 -13.34
N VAL A 87 14.02 10.15 -13.44
CA VAL A 87 14.07 11.15 -14.53
C VAL A 87 14.10 10.54 -15.94
N PRO A 88 14.99 9.56 -16.27
CA PRO A 88 15.00 8.94 -17.60
C PRO A 88 13.69 8.20 -17.91
N VAL A 89 13.12 7.51 -16.92
CA VAL A 89 11.85 6.77 -17.06
C VAL A 89 10.71 7.74 -17.33
N LEU A 90 10.63 8.86 -16.60
CA LEU A 90 9.65 9.91 -16.84
C LEU A 90 9.79 10.51 -18.24
N LYS A 91 11.02 10.83 -18.68
CA LYS A 91 11.25 11.36 -20.03
C LYS A 91 10.76 10.41 -21.11
N LYS A 92 11.06 9.11 -20.98
CA LYS A 92 10.54 8.10 -21.90
C LYS A 92 9.00 8.10 -21.90
N LEU A 93 8.37 8.03 -20.72
CA LEU A 93 6.91 8.02 -20.60
C LEU A 93 6.26 9.28 -21.19
N ILE A 94 6.81 10.47 -20.96
CA ILE A 94 6.33 11.74 -21.56
C ILE A 94 6.35 11.66 -23.09
N GLY A 95 7.41 11.11 -23.66
CA GLY A 95 7.50 10.86 -25.11
C GLY A 95 6.44 9.86 -25.59
N ASP A 96 6.24 8.75 -24.85
CA ASP A 96 5.21 7.74 -25.16
C ASP A 96 3.77 8.32 -25.07
N LEU A 97 3.56 9.33 -24.21
CA LEU A 97 2.32 10.09 -24.10
C LEU A 97 2.13 11.12 -25.24
N GLY A 98 3.07 11.20 -26.18
CA GLY A 98 3.03 12.14 -27.31
C GLY A 98 3.33 13.59 -26.94
N ILE A 99 4.04 13.85 -25.83
CA ILE A 99 4.39 15.18 -25.36
C ILE A 99 5.85 15.49 -25.71
N LYS A 100 6.09 16.64 -26.33
CA LYS A 100 7.43 17.09 -26.70
C LYS A 100 8.25 17.48 -25.49
N ILE A 101 9.42 16.86 -25.33
CA ILE A 101 10.43 17.28 -24.35
C ILE A 101 11.30 18.36 -24.97
N VAL A 102 11.59 19.42 -24.20
CA VAL A 102 12.41 20.53 -24.58
C VAL A 102 13.48 20.77 -23.52
N GLU A 103 14.74 20.73 -23.93
CA GLU A 103 15.90 20.99 -23.09
C GLU A 103 17.02 21.62 -23.94
N LEU A 104 17.79 22.53 -23.36
CA LEU A 104 18.90 23.20 -24.04
C LEU A 104 20.04 23.49 -23.07
N GLU A 105 21.27 23.13 -23.47
CA GLU A 105 22.44 23.38 -22.67
C GLU A 105 22.71 24.89 -22.53
N GLY A 106 23.11 25.32 -21.33
CA GLY A 106 23.38 26.71 -21.00
C GLY A 106 22.18 27.53 -20.53
N TYR A 107 20.96 26.96 -20.59
CA TYR A 107 19.70 27.59 -20.16
C TYR A 107 18.94 26.69 -19.17
N GLU A 108 18.08 27.32 -18.40
CA GLU A 108 17.22 26.62 -17.44
C GLU A 108 15.83 26.35 -18.07
N ALA A 109 15.07 25.37 -17.48
CA ALA A 109 13.72 25.05 -17.92
C ALA A 109 12.80 26.29 -17.91
N ASP A 110 12.95 27.20 -16.95
CA ASP A 110 12.17 28.42 -16.84
C ASP A 110 12.44 29.38 -18.04
N ASP A 111 13.70 29.44 -18.53
CA ASP A 111 14.07 30.26 -19.71
C ASP A 111 13.41 29.69 -20.98
N ILE A 112 13.38 28.35 -21.10
CA ILE A 112 12.71 27.65 -22.20
C ILE A 112 11.21 27.94 -22.16
N ILE A 113 10.58 27.77 -20.99
CA ILE A 113 9.15 28.04 -20.76
C ILE A 113 8.82 29.51 -21.08
N GLY A 114 9.62 30.45 -20.57
CA GLY A 114 9.41 31.87 -20.82
C GLY A 114 9.51 32.21 -22.32
N THR A 115 10.46 31.59 -23.01
CA THR A 115 10.63 31.77 -24.46
C THR A 115 9.44 31.23 -25.25
N LEU A 116 8.97 30.02 -24.94
CA LEU A 116 7.81 29.41 -25.61
C LEU A 116 6.54 30.20 -25.34
N ALA A 117 6.31 30.62 -24.10
CA ALA A 117 5.13 31.39 -23.70
C ALA A 117 5.05 32.75 -24.44
N LYS A 118 6.20 33.41 -24.67
CA LYS A 118 6.25 34.69 -25.39
C LYS A 118 6.28 34.55 -26.93
N ARG A 119 6.71 33.41 -27.43
CA ARG A 119 6.83 33.16 -28.88
C ARG A 119 5.47 32.88 -29.53
N PHE A 120 4.59 32.15 -28.83
CA PHE A 120 3.32 31.72 -29.37
C PHE A 120 2.17 32.61 -28.89
N SER A 121 1.44 33.21 -29.82
CA SER A 121 0.33 34.14 -29.52
C SER A 121 -0.99 33.38 -29.29
N CYS A 122 -1.02 32.43 -28.31
CA CYS A 122 -2.20 31.66 -27.93
C CYS A 122 -2.35 31.63 -26.41
N PRO A 123 -3.54 31.38 -25.89
CA PRO A 123 -3.74 31.15 -24.47
C PRO A 123 -2.78 30.09 -23.92
N THR A 124 -1.97 30.45 -22.95
CA THR A 124 -0.89 29.63 -22.40
C THR A 124 -1.05 29.47 -20.88
N ASP A 125 -1.01 28.24 -20.44
CA ASP A 125 -0.94 27.90 -19.00
C ASP A 125 0.44 27.30 -18.68
N ILE A 126 1.18 27.91 -17.76
CA ILE A 126 2.47 27.43 -17.26
C ILE A 126 2.21 26.65 -15.96
N VAL A 127 2.60 25.39 -15.90
CA VAL A 127 2.44 24.53 -14.70
C VAL A 127 3.78 24.40 -14.00
N THR A 128 3.87 24.95 -12.80
CA THR A 128 5.11 24.95 -12.02
C THR A 128 4.85 24.95 -10.51
N GLY A 129 5.85 24.60 -9.73
CA GLY A 129 5.91 24.83 -8.30
C GLY A 129 6.81 26.01 -7.91
N ASP A 130 7.37 26.73 -8.91
CA ASP A 130 8.25 27.87 -8.70
C ASP A 130 7.51 29.20 -8.91
N ARG A 131 7.67 30.12 -7.96
CA ARG A 131 7.06 31.46 -8.03
C ARG A 131 7.74 32.37 -9.04
N ASP A 132 8.92 32.04 -9.52
CA ASP A 132 9.66 32.85 -10.49
C ASP A 132 8.92 32.95 -11.80
N SER A 133 8.22 31.88 -12.21
CA SER A 133 7.39 31.87 -13.40
C SER A 133 6.22 32.86 -13.35
N LEU A 134 5.85 33.41 -12.17
CA LEU A 134 4.80 34.43 -12.07
C LEU A 134 5.17 35.73 -12.79
N GLN A 135 6.46 36.01 -13.02
CA GLN A 135 6.92 37.15 -13.85
C GLN A 135 6.51 37.03 -15.32
N LEU A 136 6.10 35.85 -15.78
CA LEU A 136 5.72 35.58 -17.17
C LEU A 136 4.24 35.84 -17.47
N ILE A 137 3.43 36.12 -16.43
CA ILE A 137 2.00 36.42 -16.57
C ILE A 137 1.77 37.63 -17.47
N ASP A 138 0.84 37.49 -18.41
CA ASP A 138 0.38 38.60 -19.27
C ASP A 138 -1.11 38.39 -19.65
N ASP A 139 -1.61 39.00 -20.75
CA ASP A 139 -3.01 38.90 -21.16
C ASP A 139 -3.34 37.52 -21.74
N THR A 140 -2.36 36.71 -22.12
CA THR A 140 -2.52 35.40 -22.74
C THR A 140 -1.92 34.27 -21.89
N THR A 141 -1.05 34.60 -20.96
CA THR A 141 -0.27 33.63 -20.17
C THR A 141 -0.69 33.67 -18.69
N ASN A 142 -1.12 32.51 -18.15
CA ASN A 142 -1.38 32.30 -16.72
C ASN A 142 -0.40 31.28 -16.14
N VAL A 143 -0.25 31.27 -14.82
CA VAL A 143 0.55 30.28 -14.10
C VAL A 143 -0.34 29.41 -13.22
N LEU A 144 -0.32 28.12 -13.46
CA LEU A 144 -0.93 27.09 -12.62
C LEU A 144 0.08 26.65 -11.54
N PHE A 145 0.03 27.34 -10.40
CA PHE A 145 0.97 27.14 -9.32
C PHE A 145 0.56 25.97 -8.42
N THR A 146 1.42 24.99 -8.30
CA THR A 146 1.18 23.84 -7.41
C THR A 146 1.54 24.22 -5.97
N LYS A 147 0.53 24.34 -5.06
CA LYS A 147 0.73 24.86 -3.69
C LYS A 147 1.10 23.78 -2.68
N ARG A 148 0.36 22.65 -2.65
CA ARG A 148 0.64 21.50 -1.76
C ARG A 148 0.51 20.17 -2.49
N GLY A 149 1.58 19.36 -2.42
CA GLY A 149 1.58 18.02 -3.05
C GLY A 149 1.29 18.10 -4.54
N ILE A 150 0.50 17.14 -5.03
CA ILE A 150 0.11 17.01 -6.44
C ILE A 150 -1.36 17.41 -6.69
N THR A 151 -2.11 17.78 -5.65
CA THR A 151 -3.57 17.95 -5.72
C THR A 151 -4.02 19.40 -5.68
N GLU A 152 -3.28 20.29 -5.04
CA GLU A 152 -3.68 21.69 -4.86
C GLU A 152 -2.96 22.57 -5.88
N VAL A 153 -3.69 23.02 -6.92
CA VAL A 153 -3.22 23.94 -7.96
C VAL A 153 -4.02 25.24 -7.85
N VAL A 154 -3.29 26.35 -7.87
CA VAL A 154 -3.88 27.71 -7.83
C VAL A 154 -3.54 28.42 -9.14
N ARG A 155 -4.55 28.92 -9.83
CA ARG A 155 -4.37 29.75 -11.03
C ARG A 155 -3.97 31.16 -10.63
N TYR A 156 -2.86 31.64 -11.19
CA TYR A 156 -2.41 33.01 -11.11
C TYR A 156 -2.56 33.67 -12.46
N ASP A 157 -3.30 34.76 -12.49
CA ASP A 157 -3.43 35.76 -13.51
C ASP A 157 -3.01 37.12 -12.95
N LYS A 158 -3.20 38.21 -13.70
CA LYS A 158 -2.83 39.56 -13.26
C LYS A 158 -3.64 40.01 -12.03
N GLU A 159 -4.93 39.64 -11.93
CA GLU A 159 -5.81 40.00 -10.80
C GLU A 159 -5.32 39.30 -9.53
N ARG A 160 -5.06 38.01 -9.60
CA ARG A 160 -4.56 37.23 -8.48
C ARG A 160 -3.17 37.69 -8.00
N LEU A 161 -2.32 38.07 -8.94
CA LEU A 161 -0.99 38.60 -8.63
C LEU A 161 -1.09 39.95 -7.90
N PHE A 162 -2.04 40.79 -8.31
CA PHE A 162 -2.32 42.06 -7.64
C PHE A 162 -2.85 41.87 -6.22
N GLU A 163 -3.71 40.87 -5.98
CA GLU A 163 -4.18 40.50 -4.63
C GLU A 163 -3.02 40.07 -3.72
N ASP A 164 -1.99 39.42 -4.24
CA ASP A 164 -0.77 39.04 -3.50
C ASP A 164 0.19 40.23 -3.27
N GLY A 165 -0.18 41.48 -3.75
CA GLY A 165 0.53 42.73 -3.51
C GLY A 165 1.55 43.12 -4.57
N PHE A 166 1.53 42.48 -5.76
CA PHE A 166 2.38 42.84 -6.88
C PHE A 166 1.56 43.58 -7.96
N GLU A 167 1.88 44.85 -8.21
CA GLU A 167 1.14 45.66 -9.18
C GLU A 167 1.33 45.19 -10.62
N THR A 168 2.50 44.61 -10.93
CA THR A 168 2.85 44.08 -12.23
C THR A 168 3.63 42.77 -12.11
N PRO A 169 3.60 41.89 -13.11
CA PRO A 169 4.42 40.66 -13.08
C PRO A 169 5.93 40.92 -12.93
N SER A 170 6.46 42.03 -13.52
CA SER A 170 7.85 42.42 -13.36
C SER A 170 8.23 42.81 -11.93
N ALA A 171 7.28 43.27 -11.12
CA ALA A 171 7.51 43.61 -9.71
C ALA A 171 8.08 42.43 -8.90
N ILE A 172 7.87 41.18 -9.33
CA ILE A 172 8.49 40.00 -8.74
C ILE A 172 10.01 40.02 -8.91
N ILE A 173 10.49 40.41 -10.07
CA ILE A 173 11.93 40.54 -10.34
C ILE A 173 12.51 41.64 -9.48
N ASP A 174 11.84 42.81 -9.45
CA ASP A 174 12.24 43.97 -8.62
C ASP A 174 12.28 43.57 -7.11
N TYR A 175 11.30 42.80 -6.66
CA TYR A 175 11.23 42.30 -5.29
C TYR A 175 12.43 41.41 -4.96
N LYS A 176 12.74 40.45 -5.85
CA LYS A 176 13.88 39.56 -5.67
C LYS A 176 15.21 40.31 -5.80
N ALA A 177 15.30 41.30 -6.62
CA ALA A 177 16.48 42.17 -6.75
C ALA A 177 16.80 42.90 -5.44
N LEU A 178 15.79 43.39 -4.75
CA LEU A 178 15.96 44.08 -3.45
C LEU A 178 16.19 43.13 -2.30
N ARG A 179 15.34 42.08 -2.14
CA ARG A 179 15.35 41.14 -1.01
C ARG A 179 16.42 40.05 -1.14
N GLY A 180 16.72 39.65 -2.37
CA GLY A 180 17.42 38.41 -2.66
C GLY A 180 16.49 37.18 -2.64
N ASP A 181 17.06 36.03 -3.00
CA ASP A 181 16.38 34.72 -2.90
C ASP A 181 17.32 33.68 -2.30
N ALA A 182 16.96 33.17 -1.13
CA ALA A 182 17.75 32.17 -0.43
C ALA A 182 17.71 30.79 -1.10
N SER A 183 16.67 30.47 -1.90
CA SER A 183 16.54 29.17 -2.58
C SER A 183 17.55 29.04 -3.73
N ASP A 184 17.80 30.15 -4.44
CA ASP A 184 18.72 30.21 -5.56
C ASP A 184 20.02 30.92 -5.21
N ASN A 185 20.18 31.29 -3.97
CA ASN A 185 21.32 32.02 -3.44
C ASN A 185 21.56 33.35 -4.19
N ILE A 186 20.47 34.07 -4.53
CA ILE A 186 20.49 35.40 -5.10
C ILE A 186 20.67 36.39 -3.95
N PRO A 187 21.69 37.24 -3.99
CA PRO A 187 22.12 37.97 -2.80
C PRO A 187 21.18 39.10 -2.35
N GLY A 188 20.55 39.81 -3.30
CA GLY A 188 19.80 41.03 -2.98
C GLY A 188 20.62 42.12 -2.34
N ILE A 189 19.99 43.10 -1.73
CA ILE A 189 20.67 44.12 -0.92
C ILE A 189 20.79 43.66 0.53
N PRO A 190 21.98 43.49 1.10
CA PRO A 190 22.16 42.98 2.45
C PRO A 190 21.36 43.77 3.51
N GLY A 191 20.47 43.04 4.24
CA GLY A 191 19.65 43.61 5.30
C GLY A 191 18.37 44.32 4.85
N ILE A 192 17.96 44.10 3.59
CA ILE A 192 16.58 44.37 3.12
C ILE A 192 15.79 43.06 3.18
N GLY A 193 14.77 43.05 4.03
CA GLY A 193 13.84 41.93 4.17
C GLY A 193 12.56 42.13 3.38
N GLU A 194 11.68 41.12 3.44
CA GLU A 194 10.42 41.06 2.69
C GLU A 194 9.53 42.31 2.85
N LYS A 195 9.25 42.73 4.09
CA LYS A 195 8.42 43.90 4.34
C LYS A 195 9.02 45.19 3.76
N THR A 196 10.33 45.38 3.97
CA THR A 196 11.02 46.56 3.48
C THR A 196 11.07 46.62 1.96
N ALA A 197 11.33 45.48 1.29
CA ALA A 197 11.31 45.40 -0.18
C ALA A 197 9.90 45.75 -0.74
N MET A 198 8.83 45.19 -0.14
CA MET A 198 7.47 45.49 -0.56
C MET A 198 7.09 46.98 -0.32
N GLU A 199 7.46 47.55 0.82
CA GLU A 199 7.26 48.99 1.10
C GLU A 199 7.99 49.91 0.11
N LEU A 200 9.23 49.57 -0.22
CA LEU A 200 10.03 50.30 -1.21
C LEU A 200 9.39 50.25 -2.60
N LEU A 201 8.96 49.07 -3.05
CA LEU A 201 8.29 48.89 -4.33
C LEU A 201 6.93 49.61 -4.37
N LYS A 202 6.17 49.57 -3.30
CA LYS A 202 4.91 50.29 -3.21
C LYS A 202 5.09 51.82 -3.29
N THR A 203 6.24 52.34 -2.81
CA THR A 203 6.54 53.77 -2.78
C THR A 203 7.16 54.26 -4.11
N TYR A 204 8.09 53.47 -4.67
CA TYR A 204 8.90 53.87 -5.83
C TYR A 204 8.58 53.11 -7.11
N GLY A 205 7.76 52.07 -7.06
CA GLY A 205 7.31 51.27 -8.19
C GLY A 205 8.29 50.21 -8.67
N THR A 206 9.55 50.57 -8.95
CA THR A 206 10.59 49.64 -9.47
C THR A 206 11.87 49.68 -8.66
N MET A 207 12.68 48.63 -8.75
CA MET A 207 14.01 48.59 -8.13
C MET A 207 14.91 49.73 -8.59
N GLU A 208 14.94 50.02 -9.89
CA GLU A 208 15.76 51.12 -10.41
C GLU A 208 15.32 52.50 -9.86
N ASN A 209 14.01 52.73 -9.66
CA ASN A 209 13.53 53.96 -9.01
C ASN A 209 13.92 53.99 -7.53
N VAL A 210 13.92 52.87 -6.82
CA VAL A 210 14.41 52.77 -5.44
C VAL A 210 15.92 53.15 -5.40
N LEU A 211 16.70 52.62 -6.35
CA LEU A 211 18.13 52.93 -6.42
C LEU A 211 18.43 54.38 -6.81
N ALA A 212 17.62 54.99 -7.70
CA ALA A 212 17.71 56.36 -8.11
C ALA A 212 17.41 57.35 -6.96
N ASN A 213 16.40 57.01 -6.12
CA ASN A 213 15.99 57.86 -5.01
C ASN A 213 16.67 57.48 -3.67
N ALA A 214 17.76 56.71 -3.71
CA ALA A 214 18.47 56.20 -2.54
C ALA A 214 18.98 57.34 -1.60
N ASP A 215 19.22 58.51 -2.15
CA ASP A 215 19.70 59.70 -1.40
C ASP A 215 18.55 60.40 -0.63
N GLU A 216 17.32 60.24 -1.05
CA GLU A 216 16.14 60.76 -0.37
C GLU A 216 15.69 59.84 0.76
N ILE A 217 16.12 58.59 0.75
CA ILE A 217 15.79 57.59 1.79
C ILE A 217 16.69 57.81 3.02
N LYS A 218 16.09 58.33 4.09
CA LYS A 218 16.82 58.69 5.31
C LYS A 218 17.32 57.53 6.14
N GLY A 219 18.49 57.71 6.80
CA GLY A 219 19.02 56.76 7.78
C GLY A 219 19.71 55.53 7.17
N LYS A 220 19.88 54.48 7.99
CA LYS A 220 20.58 53.25 7.61
C LYS A 220 20.03 52.51 6.41
N LEU A 221 18.75 52.72 6.07
CA LEU A 221 18.13 52.09 4.94
C LEU A 221 18.67 52.70 3.63
N GLY A 222 18.75 54.05 3.53
CA GLY A 222 19.34 54.71 2.37
C GLY A 222 20.82 54.36 2.16
N GLU A 223 21.59 54.26 3.27
CA GLU A 223 23.00 53.78 3.17
C GLU A 223 23.10 52.38 2.57
N LYS A 224 22.28 51.41 3.09
CA LYS A 224 22.28 50.05 2.54
C LYS A 224 21.92 50.00 1.06
N ILE A 225 20.97 50.84 0.63
CA ILE A 225 20.54 50.86 -0.77
C ILE A 225 21.67 51.42 -1.63
N ARG A 226 22.35 52.54 -1.20
CA ARG A 226 23.49 53.09 -1.92
C ARG A 226 24.63 52.09 -2.09
N ASP A 227 25.00 51.41 -0.99
CA ASP A 227 26.09 50.43 -0.96
C ASP A 227 25.74 49.17 -1.75
N GLY A 228 24.47 48.82 -1.85
CA GLY A 228 23.95 47.60 -2.47
C GLY A 228 23.52 47.75 -3.92
N LYS A 229 23.71 48.91 -4.60
CA LYS A 229 23.23 49.16 -5.96
C LYS A 229 23.67 48.09 -6.98
N ASP A 230 24.97 47.76 -7.00
CA ASP A 230 25.50 46.81 -7.98
C ASP A 230 24.99 45.39 -7.68
N MET A 231 24.82 45.05 -6.41
CA MET A 231 24.29 43.76 -6.01
C MET A 231 22.80 43.60 -6.34
N ALA A 232 22.02 44.68 -6.22
CA ALA A 232 20.63 44.71 -6.65
C ALA A 232 20.51 44.48 -8.19
N ARG A 233 21.35 45.12 -8.98
CA ARG A 233 21.34 44.93 -10.44
C ARG A 233 21.77 43.54 -10.86
N LEU A 234 22.78 42.99 -10.21
CA LEU A 234 23.18 41.59 -10.40
C LEU A 234 22.01 40.65 -10.06
N SER A 235 21.38 40.86 -8.91
CA SER A 235 20.24 40.06 -8.45
C SER A 235 19.06 40.19 -9.38
N TYR A 236 18.77 41.35 -9.92
CA TYR A 236 17.74 41.56 -10.94
C TYR A 236 18.02 40.71 -12.18
N THR A 237 19.25 40.74 -12.69
CA THR A 237 19.66 39.98 -13.88
C THR A 237 19.56 38.46 -13.60
N LEU A 238 19.98 38.00 -12.42
CA LEU A 238 19.89 36.59 -12.04
C LEU A 238 18.43 36.10 -11.86
N ALA A 239 17.54 36.95 -11.35
CA ALA A 239 16.13 36.63 -11.14
C ALA A 239 15.28 36.70 -12.42
N THR A 240 15.79 37.40 -13.47
CA THR A 240 15.05 37.57 -14.72
C THR A 240 15.08 36.28 -15.56
N ILE A 241 13.92 35.79 -15.97
CA ILE A 241 13.77 34.68 -16.89
C ILE A 241 14.09 35.20 -18.32
N ASN A 242 14.97 34.49 -19.02
CA ASN A 242 15.33 34.83 -20.41
C ASN A 242 14.23 34.31 -21.37
N THR A 243 13.55 35.21 -22.05
CA THR A 243 12.48 34.90 -23.00
C THR A 243 12.94 34.86 -24.47
N ALA A 244 14.26 34.85 -24.71
CA ALA A 244 14.87 34.86 -26.06
C ALA A 244 15.89 33.72 -26.25
N VAL A 245 15.60 32.55 -25.67
CA VAL A 245 16.45 31.34 -25.80
C VAL A 245 16.46 30.89 -27.28
N PRO A 246 17.61 30.50 -27.85
CA PRO A 246 17.73 30.08 -29.25
C PRO A 246 17.27 28.65 -29.47
N ILE A 247 15.99 28.36 -29.18
CA ILE A 247 15.35 27.07 -29.45
C ILE A 247 14.64 27.07 -30.79
N ASN A 248 14.82 25.99 -31.56
CA ASN A 248 14.17 25.85 -32.85
C ASN A 248 12.97 24.90 -32.74
N ILE A 249 11.86 25.39 -32.19
CA ILE A 249 10.61 24.67 -32.01
C ILE A 249 9.47 25.52 -32.55
N GLY A 250 8.69 24.94 -33.47
CA GLY A 250 7.43 25.49 -33.97
C GLY A 250 6.23 24.97 -33.21
N MET A 251 5.07 25.59 -33.45
CA MET A 251 3.81 25.19 -32.83
C MET A 251 3.42 23.74 -33.22
N SER A 252 3.71 23.36 -34.48
CA SER A 252 3.48 21.98 -34.96
C SER A 252 4.27 20.90 -34.22
N ASP A 253 5.44 21.26 -33.68
CA ASP A 253 6.30 20.28 -32.98
C ASP A 253 5.80 19.91 -31.60
N ILE A 254 4.89 20.70 -31.02
CA ILE A 254 4.33 20.56 -29.69
C ILE A 254 2.83 20.29 -29.72
N THR A 255 2.27 19.90 -30.88
CA THR A 255 0.88 19.49 -31.01
C THR A 255 0.60 18.27 -30.14
N PHE A 256 -0.46 18.32 -29.37
CA PHE A 256 -0.88 17.24 -28.47
C PHE A 256 -2.18 16.62 -28.96
N SER A 257 -2.16 15.31 -29.15
CA SER A 257 -3.33 14.52 -29.58
C SER A 257 -4.01 13.85 -28.39
N TYR A 258 -5.31 14.08 -28.28
CA TYR A 258 -6.13 13.41 -27.27
C TYR A 258 -7.47 12.99 -27.88
N PRO A 259 -7.91 11.73 -27.71
CA PRO A 259 -7.42 10.64 -26.86
C PRO A 259 -5.98 10.17 -27.16
N LEU A 260 -5.33 9.60 -26.12
CA LEU A 260 -3.96 9.10 -26.22
C LEU A 260 -3.90 7.80 -27.04
N SER A 261 -2.73 7.48 -27.59
CA SER A 261 -2.50 6.24 -28.37
C SER A 261 -2.55 4.97 -27.48
N LYS A 262 -2.77 3.81 -28.09
CA LYS A 262 -2.65 2.48 -27.45
C LYS A 262 -1.23 2.28 -26.88
N SER A 263 -0.20 2.79 -27.57
CA SER A 263 1.20 2.76 -27.08
C SER A 263 1.36 3.49 -25.75
N ALA A 264 0.75 4.68 -25.61
CA ALA A 264 0.75 5.43 -24.35
C ALA A 264 0.07 4.63 -23.21
N LYS A 265 -1.03 3.93 -23.49
CA LYS A 265 -1.70 3.04 -22.54
C LYS A 265 -0.75 1.93 -22.08
N ASN A 266 -0.08 1.27 -23.00
CA ASN A 266 0.86 0.19 -22.71
C ASN A 266 2.07 0.68 -21.88
N ALA A 267 2.58 1.87 -22.16
CA ALA A 267 3.67 2.48 -21.39
C ALA A 267 3.26 2.74 -19.91
N LEU A 268 2.02 3.20 -19.68
CA LEU A 268 1.49 3.36 -18.32
C LEU A 268 1.33 2.00 -17.60
N ILE A 269 0.89 0.98 -18.32
CA ILE A 269 0.72 -0.39 -17.79
C ILE A 269 2.09 -0.99 -17.44
N ALA A 270 3.10 -0.83 -18.30
CA ALA A 270 4.46 -1.31 -18.06
C ALA A 270 5.09 -0.73 -16.79
N LEU A 271 4.67 0.47 -16.38
CA LEU A 271 5.02 1.10 -15.11
C LEU A 271 4.05 0.77 -13.96
N GLU A 272 3.12 -0.15 -14.19
CA GLU A 272 2.09 -0.58 -13.22
C GLU A 272 1.12 0.53 -12.78
N PHE A 273 0.93 1.54 -13.61
CA PHE A 273 0.06 2.69 -13.37
C PHE A 273 -1.38 2.45 -13.85
N THR A 274 -1.94 1.26 -13.59
CA THR A 274 -3.29 0.86 -14.02
C THR A 274 -4.40 1.78 -13.52
N SER A 275 -4.24 2.39 -12.36
CA SER A 275 -5.19 3.39 -11.87
C SER A 275 -5.18 4.68 -12.70
N LEU A 276 -4.06 4.99 -13.37
CA LEU A 276 -3.93 6.14 -14.23
C LEU A 276 -4.51 5.88 -15.63
N THR A 277 -4.49 4.65 -16.13
CA THR A 277 -5.14 4.33 -17.42
C THR A 277 -6.63 4.63 -17.40
N LYS A 278 -7.30 4.55 -16.24
CA LYS A 278 -8.70 4.93 -16.09
C LYS A 278 -8.96 6.43 -16.10
N ARG A 279 -7.91 7.25 -16.03
CA ARG A 279 -8.00 8.72 -16.00
C ARG A 279 -7.79 9.37 -17.36
N PHE A 280 -7.27 8.63 -18.33
CA PHE A 280 -7.08 9.05 -19.71
C PHE A 280 -8.08 8.35 -20.63
N ALA A 281 -8.43 8.99 -21.73
CA ALA A 281 -9.08 8.33 -22.88
C ALA A 281 -8.02 7.89 -23.88
N PHE A 282 -8.22 6.74 -24.53
CA PHE A 282 -7.30 6.16 -25.48
C PHE A 282 -8.00 5.87 -26.80
N THR A 283 -7.25 5.88 -27.90
CA THR A 283 -7.71 5.45 -29.23
C THR A 283 -7.45 3.96 -29.42
N ASP A 284 -8.24 3.30 -30.24
CA ASP A 284 -8.01 1.90 -30.64
C ASP A 284 -7.01 1.76 -31.80
N GLU A 285 -6.54 2.88 -32.40
CA GLU A 285 -5.59 2.88 -33.50
C GLU A 285 -4.16 2.62 -33.05
N GLU A 286 -3.47 1.70 -33.75
CA GLU A 286 -2.04 1.45 -33.54
C GLU A 286 -1.20 2.53 -34.23
N VAL A 287 -0.43 3.29 -33.46
CA VAL A 287 0.67 4.08 -34.00
C VAL A 287 1.86 3.13 -34.21
N LYS A 288 2.33 2.98 -35.46
CA LYS A 288 3.56 2.24 -35.76
C LYS A 288 4.74 2.89 -35.01
N SER A 289 5.16 2.28 -33.92
CA SER A 289 6.43 2.60 -33.26
C SER A 289 7.53 1.69 -33.84
N ASP A 290 8.73 2.24 -33.98
CA ASP A 290 9.91 1.53 -34.47
C ASP A 290 10.14 0.22 -33.70
N GLU A 291 10.25 -0.88 -34.44
CA GLU A 291 10.56 -2.22 -33.98
C GLU A 291 12.00 -2.24 -33.43
N ASN A 292 12.16 -2.22 -32.11
CA ASN A 292 13.38 -2.70 -31.44
C ASN A 292 13.15 -2.96 -29.93
N ASP A 293 12.16 -3.79 -29.58
CA ASP A 293 12.15 -4.46 -28.26
C ASP A 293 11.61 -5.89 -28.45
N THR A 294 12.53 -6.81 -28.71
CA THR A 294 12.26 -8.22 -29.12
C THR A 294 12.11 -9.17 -27.95
N SER A 295 11.81 -8.73 -26.72
CA SER A 295 11.78 -9.59 -25.54
C SER A 295 10.39 -9.97 -25.02
N GLN A 296 9.30 -9.36 -25.51
CA GLN A 296 7.94 -9.69 -25.07
C GLN A 296 7.25 -10.71 -25.98
N VAL A 297 6.63 -11.73 -25.37
CA VAL A 297 5.74 -12.65 -26.09
C VAL A 297 4.45 -11.91 -26.41
N LYS A 298 4.25 -11.54 -27.69
CA LYS A 298 3.01 -10.87 -28.15
C LYS A 298 1.96 -11.91 -28.48
N ILE A 299 0.77 -11.79 -27.88
CA ILE A 299 -0.37 -12.67 -28.13
C ILE A 299 -1.39 -11.91 -28.96
N GLU A 300 -1.64 -12.40 -30.19
CA GLU A 300 -2.69 -11.92 -31.08
C GLU A 300 -3.75 -13.01 -31.18
N TYR A 301 -5.01 -12.65 -31.02
CA TYR A 301 -6.10 -13.60 -31.03
C TYR A 301 -7.33 -13.07 -31.77
N THR A 302 -8.17 -13.99 -32.24
CA THR A 302 -9.51 -13.68 -32.76
C THR A 302 -10.54 -14.01 -31.71
N THR A 303 -11.60 -13.19 -31.62
CA THR A 303 -12.69 -13.41 -30.68
C THR A 303 -13.87 -14.08 -31.38
N VAL A 304 -14.45 -15.10 -30.77
CA VAL A 304 -15.66 -15.78 -31.16
C VAL A 304 -16.68 -15.67 -30.04
N GLU A 305 -17.84 -15.10 -30.32
CA GLU A 305 -18.92 -15.02 -29.33
C GLU A 305 -19.79 -16.30 -29.45
N ILE A 306 -20.17 -16.84 -28.31
CA ILE A 306 -21.10 -17.98 -28.19
C ILE A 306 -22.29 -17.54 -27.34
N ASP A 307 -23.46 -17.56 -27.90
CA ASP A 307 -24.70 -17.07 -27.31
C ASP A 307 -25.78 -18.15 -27.15
N ASN A 308 -25.47 -19.41 -27.50
CA ASN A 308 -26.41 -20.55 -27.38
C ASN A 308 -25.68 -21.81 -26.90
N ILE A 309 -26.47 -22.70 -26.26
CA ILE A 309 -25.95 -23.91 -25.61
C ILE A 309 -25.43 -24.98 -26.60
N ASP A 310 -26.00 -25.05 -27.82
CA ASP A 310 -25.62 -26.06 -28.80
C ASP A 310 -24.23 -25.77 -29.39
N ASP A 311 -23.92 -24.48 -29.59
CA ASP A 311 -22.60 -24.08 -30.06
C ASP A 311 -21.56 -24.22 -28.92
N LEU A 312 -21.97 -24.00 -27.67
CA LEU A 312 -21.12 -24.27 -26.52
C LEU A 312 -20.75 -25.77 -26.43
N LYS A 313 -21.72 -26.64 -26.54
CA LYS A 313 -21.50 -28.10 -26.59
C LYS A 313 -20.57 -28.52 -27.71
N ARG A 314 -20.81 -28.02 -28.92
CA ARG A 314 -19.92 -28.29 -30.06
C ARG A 314 -18.49 -27.82 -29.79
N LEU A 315 -18.33 -26.63 -29.20
CA LEU A 315 -17.01 -26.11 -28.84
C LEU A 315 -16.23 -27.10 -27.96
N PHE A 316 -16.86 -27.67 -26.94
CA PHE A 316 -16.19 -28.62 -26.04
C PHE A 316 -16.05 -30.01 -26.66
N ASP A 317 -17.00 -30.46 -27.47
CA ASP A 317 -16.89 -31.72 -28.21
C ASP A 317 -15.72 -31.70 -29.22
N ASP A 318 -15.57 -30.61 -29.98
CA ASP A 318 -14.48 -30.41 -30.95
C ASP A 318 -13.10 -30.29 -30.28
N ASN A 319 -13.06 -29.89 -29.01
CA ASN A 319 -11.84 -29.74 -28.21
C ASN A 319 -11.74 -30.76 -27.08
N LYS A 320 -12.44 -31.87 -27.14
CA LYS A 320 -12.50 -32.91 -26.12
C LYS A 320 -11.10 -33.36 -25.69
N GLY A 321 -10.85 -33.29 -24.38
CA GLY A 321 -9.58 -33.71 -23.77
C GLY A 321 -8.41 -32.70 -23.90
N LYS A 322 -8.63 -31.55 -24.53
CA LYS A 322 -7.63 -30.48 -24.52
C LYS A 322 -7.75 -29.63 -23.25
N PRO A 323 -6.64 -29.24 -22.61
CA PRO A 323 -6.70 -28.27 -21.53
C PRO A 323 -7.13 -26.91 -22.09
N PHE A 324 -7.77 -26.11 -21.24
CA PHE A 324 -8.21 -24.77 -21.61
C PHE A 324 -7.97 -23.75 -20.47
N ALA A 325 -7.92 -22.50 -20.85
CA ALA A 325 -7.88 -21.37 -19.94
C ALA A 325 -9.29 -20.83 -19.72
N LEU A 326 -9.63 -20.48 -18.48
CA LEU A 326 -10.97 -20.07 -18.08
C LEU A 326 -10.93 -18.85 -17.14
N ASN A 327 -11.80 -17.89 -17.42
CA ASN A 327 -12.11 -16.82 -16.46
C ASN A 327 -13.63 -16.63 -16.39
N ALA A 328 -14.21 -16.85 -15.21
CA ALA A 328 -15.64 -16.68 -14.99
C ALA A 328 -15.91 -15.32 -14.32
N GLY A 329 -16.53 -14.43 -15.09
CA GLY A 329 -16.93 -13.08 -14.70
C GLY A 329 -18.39 -12.80 -14.96
N VAL A 330 -18.71 -11.63 -15.53
CA VAL A 330 -20.04 -11.32 -16.07
C VAL A 330 -20.33 -12.19 -17.29
N ASP A 331 -19.33 -12.28 -18.19
CA ASP A 331 -19.28 -13.29 -19.26
C ASP A 331 -18.27 -14.38 -18.84
N VAL A 332 -18.28 -15.51 -19.54
CA VAL A 332 -17.30 -16.57 -19.31
C VAL A 332 -16.34 -16.61 -20.50
N ASP A 333 -15.08 -16.34 -20.25
CA ASP A 333 -14.01 -16.36 -21.24
C ASP A 333 -13.31 -17.72 -21.23
N VAL A 334 -13.20 -18.36 -22.41
CA VAL A 334 -12.53 -19.65 -22.61
C VAL A 334 -11.53 -19.55 -23.76
N ALA A 335 -10.36 -20.17 -23.60
CA ALA A 335 -9.39 -20.32 -24.65
C ALA A 335 -8.77 -21.74 -24.62
N PHE A 336 -8.68 -22.40 -25.78
CA PHE A 336 -7.96 -23.69 -25.95
C PHE A 336 -6.58 -23.51 -26.57
N SER A 337 -6.29 -22.28 -27.01
CA SER A 337 -5.01 -21.85 -27.60
C SER A 337 -4.80 -20.35 -27.42
N ALA A 338 -3.60 -19.89 -27.69
CA ALA A 338 -3.27 -18.46 -27.55
C ALA A 338 -3.87 -17.57 -28.65
N ASP A 339 -4.34 -18.15 -29.77
CA ASP A 339 -4.79 -17.40 -30.96
C ASP A 339 -6.33 -17.23 -31.05
N ARG A 340 -7.09 -17.80 -30.12
CA ARG A 340 -8.55 -17.72 -30.13
C ARG A 340 -9.18 -17.61 -28.76
N LEU A 341 -9.97 -16.55 -28.59
CA LEU A 341 -10.79 -16.28 -27.41
C LEU A 341 -12.26 -16.63 -27.72
N TYR A 342 -12.89 -17.43 -26.90
CA TYR A 342 -14.33 -17.68 -26.92
C TYR A 342 -14.96 -16.91 -25.75
N VAL A 343 -15.85 -15.97 -26.05
CA VAL A 343 -16.62 -15.20 -25.08
C VAL A 343 -18.02 -15.76 -25.04
N ILE A 344 -18.35 -16.46 -23.97
CA ILE A 344 -19.63 -17.11 -23.75
C ILE A 344 -20.57 -16.12 -23.12
N LYS A 345 -21.55 -15.64 -23.88
CA LYS A 345 -22.54 -14.64 -23.49
C LYS A 345 -23.71 -15.28 -22.75
N GLN A 346 -24.06 -14.75 -21.62
CA GLN A 346 -25.33 -15.10 -20.99
C GLN A 346 -26.46 -14.38 -21.74
N ASN A 347 -27.54 -15.09 -22.04
CA ASN A 347 -28.70 -14.53 -22.70
C ASN A 347 -29.97 -14.91 -21.90
N TYR A 348 -30.65 -13.89 -21.38
CA TYR A 348 -31.91 -14.03 -20.66
C TYR A 348 -33.06 -13.64 -21.58
N ASP A 349 -33.50 -14.55 -22.44
CA ASP A 349 -34.68 -14.34 -23.31
C ASP A 349 -35.95 -14.93 -22.67
N LEU A 350 -37.10 -14.33 -22.96
CA LEU A 350 -38.44 -14.77 -22.51
C LEU A 350 -38.77 -16.23 -22.92
N PHE A 351 -38.05 -16.78 -23.88
CA PHE A 351 -38.28 -18.12 -24.45
C PHE A 351 -37.17 -19.14 -24.15
N GLY A 352 -36.25 -18.83 -23.24
CA GLY A 352 -35.18 -19.73 -22.84
C GLY A 352 -33.82 -19.30 -23.41
N GLY A 353 -33.06 -18.56 -22.63
CA GLY A 353 -31.67 -18.18 -22.92
C GLY A 353 -30.67 -19.12 -22.23
N MET A 354 -29.38 -18.96 -22.54
CA MET A 354 -28.26 -19.65 -21.87
C MET A 354 -27.93 -18.92 -20.60
N THR A 355 -28.14 -19.55 -19.45
CA THR A 355 -27.83 -19.01 -18.11
C THR A 355 -26.38 -19.33 -17.71
N MET A 356 -25.86 -18.64 -16.68
CA MET A 356 -24.56 -18.98 -16.08
C MET A 356 -24.53 -20.45 -15.63
N ASP A 357 -25.61 -20.94 -15.03
CA ASP A 357 -25.71 -22.32 -14.56
C ASP A 357 -25.57 -23.32 -15.71
N ASP A 358 -26.20 -23.05 -16.86
CA ASP A 358 -26.10 -23.91 -18.04
C ASP A 358 -24.68 -23.95 -18.57
N VAL A 359 -24.01 -22.79 -18.63
CA VAL A 359 -22.60 -22.66 -19.03
C VAL A 359 -21.69 -23.46 -18.12
N LEU A 360 -21.84 -23.29 -16.80
CA LEU A 360 -21.00 -23.97 -15.81
C LEU A 360 -21.22 -25.49 -15.78
N LYS A 361 -22.46 -25.95 -15.96
CA LYS A 361 -22.79 -27.37 -16.08
C LYS A 361 -22.16 -28.02 -17.31
N GLU A 362 -22.04 -27.27 -18.42
CA GLU A 362 -21.39 -27.76 -19.61
C GLU A 362 -19.87 -27.78 -19.49
N ILE A 363 -19.28 -26.77 -18.86
CA ILE A 363 -17.81 -26.65 -18.70
C ILE A 363 -17.24 -27.68 -17.72
N ALA A 364 -17.93 -27.92 -16.60
CA ALA A 364 -17.40 -28.71 -15.48
C ALA A 364 -16.91 -30.12 -15.84
N PRO A 365 -17.60 -30.90 -16.70
CA PRO A 365 -17.15 -32.25 -17.12
C PRO A 365 -15.83 -32.24 -17.92
N HIS A 366 -15.45 -31.10 -18.48
CA HIS A 366 -14.28 -30.96 -19.34
C HIS A 366 -13.04 -30.43 -18.58
N LEU A 367 -13.20 -30.06 -17.30
CA LEU A 367 -12.08 -29.62 -16.48
C LEU A 367 -11.07 -30.74 -16.25
N THR A 368 -9.80 -30.38 -16.31
CA THR A 368 -8.66 -31.23 -15.95
C THR A 368 -7.68 -30.45 -15.07
N SER A 369 -6.74 -31.13 -14.45
CA SER A 369 -5.65 -30.48 -13.68
C SER A 369 -4.73 -29.60 -14.53
N GLU A 370 -4.73 -29.80 -15.85
CA GLU A 370 -3.95 -28.99 -16.81
C GLU A 370 -4.68 -27.72 -17.27
N CYS A 371 -5.97 -27.57 -16.96
CA CYS A 371 -6.70 -26.34 -17.21
C CYS A 371 -6.18 -25.24 -16.32
N VAL A 372 -6.30 -23.97 -16.78
CA VAL A 372 -5.81 -22.79 -16.07
C VAL A 372 -6.97 -21.86 -15.76
N VAL A 373 -7.12 -21.47 -14.52
CA VAL A 373 -8.17 -20.55 -14.07
C VAL A 373 -7.60 -19.30 -13.45
N SER A 374 -8.35 -18.21 -13.46
CA SER A 374 -7.95 -16.94 -12.84
C SER A 374 -8.03 -16.96 -11.31
N ASP A 375 -9.01 -17.67 -10.74
CA ASP A 375 -9.33 -17.78 -9.33
C ASP A 375 -10.15 -19.05 -9.13
N LEU A 376 -9.49 -20.11 -8.65
CA LEU A 376 -10.11 -21.42 -8.47
C LEU A 376 -11.21 -21.41 -7.43
N LYS A 377 -10.98 -20.76 -6.30
CA LYS A 377 -11.95 -20.76 -5.20
C LYS A 377 -13.25 -20.04 -5.62
N LYS A 378 -13.14 -18.93 -6.34
CA LYS A 378 -14.29 -18.24 -6.93
C LYS A 378 -15.05 -19.16 -7.91
N LEU A 379 -14.34 -19.88 -8.74
CA LEU A 379 -14.95 -20.85 -9.68
C LEU A 379 -15.69 -21.97 -8.94
N LEU A 380 -15.14 -22.47 -7.83
CA LEU A 380 -15.79 -23.48 -7.01
C LEU A 380 -17.10 -22.98 -6.39
N HIS A 381 -17.16 -21.72 -5.95
CA HIS A 381 -18.41 -21.11 -5.48
C HIS A 381 -19.44 -21.01 -6.59
N LEU A 382 -19.05 -20.56 -7.79
CA LEU A 382 -19.95 -20.52 -8.94
C LEU A 382 -20.49 -21.90 -9.31
N PHE A 383 -19.66 -22.95 -9.29
CA PHE A 383 -20.11 -24.33 -9.52
C PHE A 383 -21.11 -24.79 -8.47
N LYS A 384 -20.85 -24.51 -7.19
CA LYS A 384 -21.79 -24.85 -6.10
C LYS A 384 -23.14 -24.18 -6.31
N ASP A 385 -23.14 -22.89 -6.67
CA ASP A 385 -24.37 -22.11 -6.90
C ASP A 385 -25.17 -22.69 -8.10
N ALA A 386 -24.47 -23.17 -9.14
CA ALA A 386 -25.05 -23.86 -10.29
C ALA A 386 -25.48 -25.34 -9.99
N GLY A 387 -25.24 -25.84 -8.76
CA GLY A 387 -25.51 -27.23 -8.39
C GLY A 387 -24.53 -28.23 -9.04
N VAL A 388 -23.31 -27.83 -9.34
CA VAL A 388 -22.26 -28.65 -9.93
C VAL A 388 -21.21 -29.00 -8.88
N GLU A 389 -20.87 -30.29 -8.79
CA GLU A 389 -19.77 -30.76 -7.96
C GLU A 389 -18.59 -31.17 -8.85
N THR A 390 -17.39 -30.80 -8.47
CA THR A 390 -16.16 -31.22 -9.13
C THR A 390 -15.09 -31.54 -8.10
N SER A 391 -14.32 -32.61 -8.33
CA SER A 391 -13.12 -32.94 -7.54
C SER A 391 -11.83 -32.49 -8.23
N VAL A 392 -11.94 -31.95 -9.44
CA VAL A 392 -10.78 -31.50 -10.21
C VAL A 392 -10.25 -30.20 -9.66
N THR A 393 -8.94 -30.07 -9.62
CA THR A 393 -8.22 -28.87 -9.16
C THR A 393 -7.35 -28.36 -10.32
N PRO A 394 -7.86 -27.45 -11.17
CA PRO A 394 -7.06 -26.78 -12.20
C PRO A 394 -6.01 -25.87 -11.61
N LYS A 395 -5.05 -25.44 -12.44
CA LYS A 395 -4.00 -24.49 -12.04
C LYS A 395 -4.62 -23.12 -11.80
N ASP A 396 -4.29 -22.50 -10.67
CA ASP A 396 -4.67 -21.11 -10.37
C ASP A 396 -3.52 -20.15 -10.72
N VAL A 397 -3.73 -19.31 -11.75
CA VAL A 397 -2.69 -18.39 -12.23
C VAL A 397 -2.45 -17.23 -11.25
N GLY A 398 -3.46 -16.81 -10.51
CA GLY A 398 -3.34 -15.76 -9.50
C GLY A 398 -2.48 -16.22 -8.33
N LEU A 399 -2.68 -17.45 -7.88
CA LEU A 399 -1.92 -18.05 -6.79
C LEU A 399 -0.47 -18.34 -7.19
N LEU A 400 -0.24 -18.88 -8.43
CA LEU A 400 1.09 -19.03 -9.01
C LEU A 400 1.85 -17.70 -9.00
N ALA A 401 1.21 -16.63 -9.50
CA ALA A 401 1.82 -15.32 -9.57
C ALA A 401 2.13 -14.75 -8.17
N TYR A 402 1.24 -14.92 -7.22
CA TYR A 402 1.46 -14.49 -5.84
C TYR A 402 2.74 -15.11 -5.24
N LEU A 403 2.98 -16.39 -5.47
CA LEU A 403 4.17 -17.06 -4.96
C LEU A 403 5.44 -16.60 -5.69
N VAL A 404 5.42 -16.60 -7.02
CA VAL A 404 6.57 -16.25 -7.87
C VAL A 404 7.03 -14.81 -7.64
N PHE A 405 6.09 -13.88 -7.47
CA PHE A 405 6.37 -12.46 -7.23
C PHE A 405 6.44 -12.07 -5.75
N GLY A 406 6.72 -13.03 -4.87
CA GLY A 406 7.09 -12.78 -3.47
C GLY A 406 5.99 -12.14 -2.62
N GLY A 407 4.75 -12.62 -2.79
CA GLY A 407 3.59 -12.18 -2.00
C GLY A 407 2.79 -11.03 -2.63
N ARG A 408 3.02 -10.76 -3.92
CA ARG A 408 2.27 -9.73 -4.65
C ARG A 408 1.02 -10.31 -5.32
N SER A 409 -0.13 -9.69 -5.12
CA SER A 409 -1.37 -9.98 -5.84
C SER A 409 -1.56 -9.06 -7.03
N PHE A 410 -2.20 -9.58 -8.09
CA PHE A 410 -2.51 -8.84 -9.32
C PHE A 410 -4.02 -8.65 -9.44
N LYS A 411 -4.45 -7.46 -9.84
CA LYS A 411 -5.88 -7.10 -9.91
C LYS A 411 -6.54 -7.49 -11.23
N ASP A 412 -5.74 -7.64 -12.28
CA ASP A 412 -6.22 -7.94 -13.62
C ASP A 412 -5.17 -8.69 -14.44
N ILE A 413 -5.62 -9.31 -15.51
CA ILE A 413 -4.79 -10.11 -16.42
C ILE A 413 -3.69 -9.27 -17.06
N VAL A 414 -3.96 -8.02 -17.39
CA VAL A 414 -3.00 -7.15 -18.10
C VAL A 414 -1.77 -6.86 -17.24
N THR A 415 -1.99 -6.56 -15.95
CA THR A 415 -0.88 -6.33 -15.01
C THR A 415 -0.10 -7.60 -14.73
N LEU A 416 -0.77 -8.74 -14.68
CA LEU A 416 -0.11 -10.04 -14.51
C LEU A 416 0.70 -10.41 -15.75
N ALA A 417 0.14 -10.26 -16.95
CA ALA A 417 0.82 -10.52 -18.21
C ALA A 417 2.08 -9.67 -18.34
N ALA A 418 1.99 -8.38 -18.07
CA ALA A 418 3.14 -7.47 -18.09
C ALA A 418 4.24 -7.89 -17.11
N ALA A 419 3.88 -8.34 -15.90
CA ALA A 419 4.85 -8.84 -14.91
C ALA A 419 5.52 -10.14 -15.37
N ALA A 420 4.79 -11.00 -16.11
CA ALA A 420 5.30 -12.23 -16.71
C ALA A 420 5.99 -12.00 -18.08
N ASN A 421 6.23 -10.77 -18.48
CA ASN A 421 6.83 -10.40 -19.77
C ASN A 421 6.02 -10.89 -20.99
N VAL A 422 4.69 -10.96 -20.85
CA VAL A 422 3.72 -11.35 -21.88
C VAL A 422 2.87 -10.13 -22.22
N SER A 423 2.57 -9.90 -23.51
CA SER A 423 1.63 -8.89 -23.95
C SER A 423 0.28 -9.53 -24.23
N GLY A 424 -0.67 -9.40 -23.32
CA GLY A 424 -2.02 -10.00 -23.44
C GLY A 424 -3.00 -9.41 -22.44
N ASP A 425 -4.28 -9.42 -22.78
CA ASP A 425 -5.38 -8.81 -22.03
C ASP A 425 -6.57 -9.74 -21.79
N SER A 426 -6.45 -11.00 -22.20
CA SER A 426 -7.48 -12.03 -22.09
C SER A 426 -6.92 -13.36 -21.60
N VAL A 427 -7.78 -14.35 -21.38
CA VAL A 427 -7.40 -15.72 -20.96
C VAL A 427 -6.52 -16.45 -21.97
N THR A 428 -6.44 -15.98 -23.22
CA THR A 428 -5.48 -16.51 -24.22
C THR A 428 -4.03 -16.34 -23.77
N ALA A 429 -3.75 -15.35 -22.94
CA ALA A 429 -2.43 -15.11 -22.37
C ALA A 429 -2.07 -16.08 -21.24
N PHE A 430 -3.03 -16.78 -20.64
CA PHE A 430 -2.78 -17.65 -19.47
C PHE A 430 -1.80 -18.77 -19.77
N PHE A 431 -1.78 -19.31 -21.00
CA PHE A 431 -0.81 -20.36 -21.36
C PHE A 431 0.64 -19.85 -21.26
N ALA A 432 0.93 -18.71 -21.90
CA ALA A 432 2.26 -18.11 -21.85
C ALA A 432 2.63 -17.59 -20.45
N ILE A 433 1.65 -17.08 -19.71
CA ILE A 433 1.84 -16.64 -18.32
C ILE A 433 2.17 -17.85 -17.43
N CYS A 434 1.42 -18.96 -17.53
CA CYS A 434 1.66 -20.18 -16.78
C CYS A 434 3.04 -20.78 -17.09
N ASP A 435 3.40 -20.88 -18.37
CA ASP A 435 4.73 -21.37 -18.77
C ASP A 435 5.88 -20.56 -18.15
N TYR A 436 5.71 -19.23 -18.09
CA TYR A 436 6.67 -18.37 -17.42
C TYR A 436 6.67 -18.58 -15.91
N LEU A 437 5.50 -18.61 -15.29
CA LEU A 437 5.37 -18.74 -13.84
C LEU A 437 5.84 -20.11 -13.33
N GLU A 438 5.57 -21.18 -14.04
CA GLU A 438 6.03 -22.54 -13.69
C GLU A 438 7.56 -22.65 -13.75
N LYS A 439 8.21 -22.07 -14.76
CA LYS A 439 9.68 -22.01 -14.85
C LYS A 439 10.28 -21.20 -13.70
N GLU A 440 9.67 -20.06 -13.37
CA GLU A 440 10.09 -19.24 -12.23
C GLU A 440 9.85 -19.95 -10.90
N LEU A 441 8.75 -20.70 -10.77
CA LEU A 441 8.40 -21.49 -9.59
C LEU A 441 9.48 -22.56 -9.33
N GLU A 442 9.90 -23.31 -10.39
CA GLU A 442 10.98 -24.28 -10.30
C GLU A 442 12.32 -23.63 -9.97
N SER A 443 12.67 -22.54 -10.67
CA SER A 443 13.93 -21.83 -10.46
C SER A 443 14.09 -21.28 -9.04
N LYS A 444 12.99 -20.96 -8.37
CA LYS A 444 12.92 -20.42 -7.01
C LYS A 444 12.66 -21.48 -5.94
N ASP A 445 12.56 -22.76 -6.34
CA ASP A 445 12.29 -23.90 -5.44
C ASP A 445 10.94 -23.75 -4.68
N LEU A 446 9.89 -23.29 -5.39
CA LEU A 446 8.55 -23.04 -4.87
C LEU A 446 7.53 -24.11 -5.25
N SER A 447 7.91 -25.11 -6.07
CA SER A 447 6.98 -26.11 -6.64
C SER A 447 6.21 -26.87 -5.56
N SER A 448 6.91 -27.35 -4.51
CA SER A 448 6.26 -28.05 -3.40
C SER A 448 5.31 -27.12 -2.61
N LEU A 449 5.68 -25.86 -2.42
CA LEU A 449 4.83 -24.89 -1.76
C LEU A 449 3.50 -24.68 -2.51
N TYR A 450 3.56 -24.61 -3.84
CA TYR A 450 2.37 -24.46 -4.67
C TYR A 450 1.52 -25.73 -4.71
N HIS A 451 2.12 -26.86 -5.13
CA HIS A 451 1.38 -28.09 -5.40
C HIS A 451 0.91 -28.84 -4.15
N ASP A 452 1.74 -28.83 -3.07
CA ASP A 452 1.44 -29.62 -1.87
C ASP A 452 0.71 -28.81 -0.78
N ILE A 453 0.76 -27.46 -0.84
CA ILE A 453 0.21 -26.60 0.22
C ILE A 453 -0.84 -25.63 -0.34
N GLU A 454 -0.44 -24.70 -1.20
CA GLU A 454 -1.31 -23.56 -1.53
C GLU A 454 -2.50 -23.94 -2.43
N LEU A 455 -2.26 -24.69 -3.50
CA LEU A 455 -3.33 -25.08 -4.42
C LEU A 455 -4.35 -26.04 -3.78
N PRO A 456 -3.96 -27.10 -3.04
CA PRO A 456 -4.93 -27.95 -2.34
C PRO A 456 -5.71 -27.21 -1.25
N LEU A 457 -5.10 -26.19 -0.65
CA LEU A 457 -5.75 -25.41 0.42
C LEU A 457 -6.99 -24.65 -0.08
N GLU A 458 -7.05 -24.27 -1.34
CA GLU A 458 -8.21 -23.56 -1.90
C GLU A 458 -9.51 -24.38 -1.74
N ARG A 459 -9.43 -25.70 -1.88
CA ARG A 459 -10.57 -26.58 -1.62
C ARG A 459 -11.00 -26.56 -0.15
N VAL A 460 -10.04 -26.64 0.76
CA VAL A 460 -10.34 -26.61 2.21
C VAL A 460 -10.97 -25.28 2.60
N LEU A 461 -10.44 -24.16 2.06
CA LEU A 461 -10.99 -22.83 2.32
C LEU A 461 -12.41 -22.69 1.74
N PHE A 462 -12.64 -23.17 0.51
CA PHE A 462 -13.96 -23.21 -0.09
C PHE A 462 -14.96 -23.99 0.80
N ASP A 463 -14.59 -25.15 1.30
CA ASP A 463 -15.46 -25.97 2.18
C ASP A 463 -15.76 -25.24 3.50
N MET A 464 -14.76 -24.55 4.09
CA MET A 464 -14.93 -23.71 5.29
C MET A 464 -15.87 -22.52 5.04
N GLU A 465 -15.69 -21.83 3.91
CA GLU A 465 -16.55 -20.72 3.50
C GLU A 465 -17.99 -21.18 3.28
N CYS A 466 -18.17 -22.35 2.66
CA CYS A 466 -19.47 -22.97 2.47
C CYS A 466 -20.13 -23.42 3.79
N ALA A 467 -19.34 -23.93 4.73
CA ALA A 467 -19.84 -24.35 6.02
C ALA A 467 -20.32 -23.16 6.86
N GLY A 468 -19.55 -22.06 6.85
CA GLY A 468 -19.81 -20.90 7.71
C GLY A 468 -19.88 -21.24 9.20
N VAL A 469 -20.07 -20.26 10.06
CA VAL A 469 -20.21 -20.43 11.51
C VAL A 469 -21.56 -19.91 11.98
N LYS A 470 -22.27 -20.68 12.80
CA LYS A 470 -23.60 -20.31 13.33
C LYS A 470 -23.49 -19.15 14.30
N VAL A 471 -24.41 -18.19 14.17
CA VAL A 471 -24.45 -17.01 15.04
C VAL A 471 -25.78 -16.93 15.78
N ASP A 472 -25.70 -16.75 17.08
CA ASP A 472 -26.86 -16.45 17.93
C ASP A 472 -27.15 -14.95 17.91
N VAL A 473 -28.14 -14.55 17.11
CA VAL A 473 -28.56 -13.16 16.95
C VAL A 473 -29.07 -12.55 18.27
N ALA A 474 -29.66 -13.35 19.18
CA ALA A 474 -30.15 -12.84 20.47
C ALA A 474 -28.98 -12.34 21.35
N VAL A 475 -27.84 -13.01 21.30
CA VAL A 475 -26.62 -12.55 21.98
C VAL A 475 -26.10 -11.25 21.37
N LEU A 476 -26.17 -11.09 20.04
CA LEU A 476 -25.77 -9.83 19.38
C LEU A 476 -26.71 -8.68 19.77
N GLU A 477 -28.02 -8.93 19.85
CA GLU A 477 -29.00 -7.94 20.30
C GLU A 477 -28.78 -7.52 21.78
N GLU A 478 -28.47 -8.46 22.65
CA GLU A 478 -28.08 -8.19 24.06
C GLU A 478 -26.86 -7.26 24.11
N LEU A 479 -25.80 -7.61 23.36
CA LEU A 479 -24.56 -6.80 23.28
C LEU A 479 -24.81 -5.44 22.65
N ARG A 480 -25.63 -5.35 21.61
CA ARG A 480 -26.01 -4.10 20.99
C ARG A 480 -26.62 -3.14 22.01
N LYS A 481 -27.64 -3.58 22.72
CA LYS A 481 -28.31 -2.77 23.73
C LYS A 481 -27.34 -2.31 24.83
N LYS A 482 -26.52 -3.24 25.34
CA LYS A 482 -25.52 -2.94 26.36
C LYS A 482 -24.54 -1.85 25.89
N TYR A 483 -24.04 -1.92 24.65
CA TYR A 483 -23.07 -0.97 24.12
C TYR A 483 -23.71 0.37 23.74
N GLU A 484 -24.95 0.39 23.25
CA GLU A 484 -25.71 1.62 22.99
C GLU A 484 -25.94 2.40 24.29
N ASP A 485 -26.38 1.75 25.39
CA ASP A 485 -26.59 2.37 26.70
C ASP A 485 -25.26 2.93 27.28
N GLU A 486 -24.15 2.21 27.11
CA GLU A 486 -22.82 2.66 27.55
C GLU A 486 -22.33 3.87 26.73
N ILE A 487 -22.52 3.84 25.40
CA ILE A 487 -22.17 4.95 24.50
C ILE A 487 -22.97 6.22 24.86
N GLU A 488 -24.26 6.10 25.13
CA GLU A 488 -25.11 7.23 25.56
C GLU A 488 -24.57 7.83 26.87
N THR A 489 -24.29 6.99 27.86
CA THR A 489 -23.72 7.42 29.14
C THR A 489 -22.37 8.12 28.97
N LEU A 490 -21.48 7.56 28.16
CA LEU A 490 -20.16 8.14 27.91
C LEU A 490 -20.29 9.47 27.15
N THR A 491 -21.19 9.55 26.18
CA THR A 491 -21.45 10.77 25.39
C THR A 491 -21.90 11.90 26.29
N ALA A 492 -22.86 11.66 27.19
CA ALA A 492 -23.33 12.67 28.13
C ALA A 492 -22.21 13.18 29.05
N LYS A 493 -21.36 12.29 29.58
CA LYS A 493 -20.20 12.65 30.39
C LYS A 493 -19.16 13.45 29.59
N ILE A 494 -18.84 13.04 28.37
CA ILE A 494 -17.88 13.73 27.50
C ILE A 494 -18.36 15.14 27.21
N TYR A 495 -19.64 15.33 26.86
CA TYR A 495 -20.21 16.67 26.62
C TYR A 495 -20.24 17.54 27.86
N SER A 496 -20.47 16.96 29.04
CA SER A 496 -20.40 17.69 30.31
C SER A 496 -19.00 18.24 30.57
N TYR A 497 -17.93 17.46 30.28
CA TYR A 497 -16.55 17.93 30.42
C TYR A 497 -16.13 18.91 29.31
N ALA A 498 -16.65 18.75 28.09
CA ALA A 498 -16.36 19.64 26.96
C ALA A 498 -17.10 20.98 27.03
N GLY A 499 -18.23 21.06 27.77
CA GLY A 499 -19.11 22.20 27.86
C GLY A 499 -19.97 22.48 26.62
N GLU A 500 -19.93 21.55 25.63
CA GLU A 500 -20.74 21.61 24.41
C GLU A 500 -20.88 20.25 23.76
N THR A 501 -21.82 20.14 22.83
CA THR A 501 -22.03 18.97 21.97
C THR A 501 -21.14 19.05 20.73
N PHE A 502 -20.51 17.96 20.36
CA PHE A 502 -19.67 17.84 19.17
C PHE A 502 -19.59 16.39 18.69
N ASN A 503 -19.10 16.18 17.47
CA ASN A 503 -18.87 14.82 16.97
C ASN A 503 -17.57 14.25 17.55
N ILE A 504 -17.68 13.33 18.54
CA ILE A 504 -16.55 12.69 19.24
C ILE A 504 -15.67 11.87 18.27
N ASN A 505 -16.25 11.35 17.18
CA ASN A 505 -15.53 10.63 16.16
C ASN A 505 -14.84 11.54 15.14
N SER A 506 -15.05 12.86 15.16
CA SER A 506 -14.37 13.81 14.31
C SER A 506 -13.01 14.21 14.88
N PRO A 507 -11.87 13.81 14.30
CA PRO A 507 -10.55 14.19 14.81
C PRO A 507 -10.36 15.71 14.85
N LYS A 508 -10.96 16.43 13.90
CA LYS A 508 -10.89 17.89 13.80
C LYS A 508 -11.59 18.57 14.96
N GLN A 509 -12.84 18.15 15.28
CA GLN A 509 -13.61 18.73 16.38
C GLN A 509 -12.99 18.35 17.72
N LEU A 510 -12.57 17.11 17.88
CA LEU A 510 -11.92 16.64 19.08
C LEU A 510 -10.60 17.39 19.36
N THR A 511 -9.84 17.75 18.31
CA THR A 511 -8.62 18.56 18.44
C THR A 511 -8.94 19.93 19.06
N VAL A 512 -9.99 20.60 18.58
CA VAL A 512 -10.42 21.91 19.12
C VAL A 512 -10.82 21.77 20.59
N ILE A 513 -11.61 20.77 20.95
CA ILE A 513 -12.03 20.56 22.34
C ILE A 513 -10.82 20.31 23.24
N LEU A 514 -9.94 19.38 22.91
CA LEU A 514 -8.86 18.97 23.81
C LEU A 514 -7.76 20.02 23.93
N PHE A 515 -7.33 20.63 22.83
CA PHE A 515 -6.15 21.49 22.82
C PHE A 515 -6.46 22.98 22.88
N ASP A 516 -7.53 23.43 22.20
CA ASP A 516 -7.87 24.85 22.17
C ASP A 516 -8.76 25.24 23.36
N LYS A 517 -9.75 24.41 23.76
CA LYS A 517 -10.67 24.71 24.85
C LYS A 517 -10.18 24.23 26.21
N LEU A 518 -9.80 22.96 26.32
CA LEU A 518 -9.34 22.38 27.59
C LEU A 518 -7.86 22.64 27.86
N GLY A 519 -7.12 23.21 26.88
CA GLY A 519 -5.73 23.64 27.05
C GLY A 519 -4.71 22.50 27.27
N LEU A 520 -5.04 21.26 26.90
CA LEU A 520 -4.13 20.13 27.01
C LEU A 520 -2.92 20.31 26.08
N LYS A 521 -1.75 19.84 26.49
CA LYS A 521 -0.53 19.96 25.68
C LYS A 521 -0.42 18.86 24.66
N PRO A 522 -0.43 19.15 23.35
CA PRO A 522 -0.33 18.12 22.34
C PRO A 522 1.05 17.46 22.33
N SER A 523 1.12 16.13 22.41
CA SER A 523 2.37 15.38 22.40
C SER A 523 2.93 15.14 20.99
N LYS A 524 2.12 15.31 19.92
CA LYS A 524 2.52 15.05 18.52
C LYS A 524 1.74 15.90 17.52
N LYS A 525 2.46 16.46 16.54
CA LYS A 525 1.84 17.09 15.34
C LYS A 525 1.99 16.17 14.13
N ASN A 526 0.92 15.96 13.39
CA ASN A 526 0.93 15.32 12.08
C ASN A 526 1.01 16.37 10.96
N LYS A 527 1.23 15.94 9.72
CA LYS A 527 1.24 16.84 8.54
C LYS A 527 -0.06 17.65 8.36
N THR A 528 -1.18 17.16 8.90
CA THR A 528 -2.53 17.78 8.80
C THR A 528 -2.97 18.51 10.06
N GLY A 529 -2.15 18.60 11.11
CA GLY A 529 -2.49 19.26 12.37
C GLY A 529 -2.11 18.45 13.61
N LEU A 530 -2.74 18.75 14.75
CA LEU A 530 -2.55 18.04 16.01
C LEU A 530 -3.20 16.64 15.93
N SER A 531 -2.48 15.61 16.37
CA SER A 531 -3.00 14.24 16.35
C SER A 531 -3.83 13.95 17.61
N VAL A 532 -4.93 13.25 17.45
CA VAL A 532 -5.80 12.71 18.50
C VAL A 532 -5.99 11.19 18.38
N ASN A 533 -4.97 10.49 17.84
CA ASN A 533 -4.96 9.04 17.80
C ASN A 533 -4.78 8.45 19.21
N VAL A 534 -5.00 7.12 19.31
CA VAL A 534 -4.97 6.39 20.60
C VAL A 534 -3.65 6.65 21.34
N ASP A 535 -2.48 6.50 20.67
CA ASP A 535 -1.17 6.68 21.30
C ASP A 535 -0.95 8.09 21.91
N VAL A 536 -1.59 9.12 21.32
CA VAL A 536 -1.53 10.51 21.82
C VAL A 536 -2.46 10.68 23.01
N LEU A 537 -3.67 10.09 22.93
CA LEU A 537 -4.64 10.16 24.03
C LEU A 537 -4.16 9.36 25.24
N GLU A 538 -3.55 8.20 25.08
CA GLU A 538 -2.97 7.41 26.17
C GLU A 538 -1.91 8.20 26.95
N LYS A 539 -1.10 9.01 26.28
CA LYS A 539 -0.12 9.88 26.94
C LYS A 539 -0.74 11.01 27.76
N LEU A 540 -1.99 11.34 27.46
CA LEU A 540 -2.77 12.37 28.15
C LEU A 540 -3.74 11.77 29.17
N TYR A 541 -3.66 10.45 29.41
CA TYR A 541 -4.64 9.68 30.20
C TYR A 541 -4.91 10.27 31.59
N GLU A 542 -3.87 10.72 32.27
CA GLU A 542 -3.96 11.27 33.62
C GLU A 542 -4.13 12.81 33.66
N GLU A 543 -4.02 13.48 32.50
CA GLU A 543 -4.04 14.95 32.47
C GLU A 543 -5.47 15.52 32.58
N HIS A 544 -6.51 14.78 32.10
CA HIS A 544 -7.89 15.26 32.17
C HIS A 544 -8.91 14.10 32.13
N PRO A 545 -9.97 14.12 32.98
CA PRO A 545 -10.97 13.04 33.08
C PRO A 545 -11.72 12.72 31.76
N ILE A 546 -11.75 13.63 30.81
CA ILE A 546 -12.37 13.44 29.48
C ILE A 546 -11.63 12.39 28.64
N ILE A 547 -10.31 12.22 28.84
CA ILE A 547 -9.47 11.36 28.01
C ILE A 547 -9.83 9.87 28.16
N PRO A 548 -9.88 9.30 29.37
CA PRO A 548 -10.32 7.90 29.54
C PRO A 548 -11.73 7.66 28.99
N LEU A 549 -12.65 8.66 29.11
CA LEU A 549 -14.00 8.55 28.55
C LEU A 549 -14.00 8.49 27.02
N ILE A 550 -13.16 9.30 26.37
CA ILE A 550 -13.04 9.29 24.90
C ILE A 550 -12.41 7.97 24.41
N LEU A 551 -11.37 7.47 25.08
CA LEU A 551 -10.76 6.19 24.75
C LEU A 551 -11.79 5.07 24.88
N ARG A 552 -12.54 5.03 25.96
CA ARG A 552 -13.60 4.04 26.19
C ARG A 552 -14.74 4.16 25.17
N TYR A 553 -15.21 5.37 24.89
CA TYR A 553 -16.22 5.63 23.86
C TYR A 553 -15.78 5.07 22.49
N ARG A 554 -14.55 5.35 22.06
CA ARG A 554 -14.02 4.84 20.80
C ARG A 554 -13.93 3.32 20.77
N GLN A 555 -13.50 2.71 21.86
CA GLN A 555 -13.44 1.25 22.00
C GLN A 555 -14.82 0.64 21.81
N ILE A 556 -15.82 1.09 22.57
CA ILE A 556 -17.19 0.54 22.53
C ILE A 556 -17.87 0.84 21.20
N SER A 557 -17.71 2.07 20.67
CA SER A 557 -18.26 2.42 19.35
C SER A 557 -17.71 1.53 18.22
N LYS A 558 -16.41 1.17 18.29
CA LYS A 558 -15.81 0.24 17.34
C LYS A 558 -16.36 -1.17 17.52
N LEU A 559 -16.52 -1.66 18.75
CA LEU A 559 -17.09 -2.97 19.03
C LEU A 559 -18.54 -3.06 18.53
N LEU A 560 -19.33 -2.05 18.79
CA LEU A 560 -20.71 -1.96 18.32
C LEU A 560 -20.79 -1.96 16.80
N SER A 561 -20.13 -1.00 16.16
CA SER A 561 -20.28 -0.77 14.71
C SER A 561 -19.67 -1.89 13.85
N THR A 562 -18.47 -2.37 14.23
CA THR A 562 -17.72 -3.32 13.40
C THR A 562 -18.13 -4.77 13.67
N TYR A 563 -18.27 -5.14 14.96
CA TYR A 563 -18.47 -6.54 15.31
C TYR A 563 -19.91 -6.88 15.64
N VAL A 564 -20.68 -6.02 16.31
CA VAL A 564 -22.08 -6.34 16.60
C VAL A 564 -22.95 -6.08 15.38
N LEU A 565 -23.08 -4.82 14.96
CA LEU A 565 -23.91 -4.45 13.81
C LEU A 565 -23.36 -5.00 12.48
N GLY A 566 -22.03 -5.16 12.37
CA GLY A 566 -21.41 -5.78 11.21
C GLY A 566 -21.76 -7.26 11.09
N LEU A 567 -21.74 -8.01 12.19
CA LEU A 567 -22.13 -9.42 12.21
C LEU A 567 -23.64 -9.61 11.99
N GLU A 568 -24.50 -8.80 12.64
CA GLU A 568 -25.96 -8.84 12.41
C GLU A 568 -26.31 -8.77 10.91
N LYS A 569 -25.61 -7.91 10.16
CA LYS A 569 -25.80 -7.75 8.72
C LYS A 569 -25.23 -8.89 7.89
N ALA A 570 -24.21 -9.59 8.40
CA ALA A 570 -23.50 -10.65 7.69
C ALA A 570 -24.14 -12.04 7.91
N VAL A 571 -25.12 -12.17 8.82
CA VAL A 571 -25.84 -13.44 9.03
C VAL A 571 -26.69 -13.74 7.80
N SER A 572 -26.43 -14.89 7.19
CA SER A 572 -27.17 -15.38 6.04
C SER A 572 -28.50 -16.03 6.43
N SER A 573 -29.32 -16.42 5.44
CA SER A 573 -30.64 -17.02 5.66
C SER A 573 -30.62 -18.35 6.41
N ASP A 574 -29.48 -19.05 6.42
CA ASP A 574 -29.24 -20.29 7.19
C ASP A 574 -28.85 -20.03 8.65
N GLY A 575 -28.75 -18.76 9.08
CA GLY A 575 -28.33 -18.36 10.41
C GLY A 575 -26.82 -18.46 10.66
N ARG A 576 -26.02 -18.55 9.60
CA ARG A 576 -24.57 -18.65 9.66
C ARG A 576 -23.91 -17.41 9.05
N VAL A 577 -22.66 -17.16 9.42
CA VAL A 577 -21.79 -16.15 8.82
C VAL A 577 -20.75 -16.86 7.97
N HIS A 578 -20.67 -16.50 6.69
CA HIS A 578 -19.73 -17.03 5.72
C HIS A 578 -18.67 -15.99 5.43
N THR A 579 -17.51 -16.10 6.06
CA THR A 579 -16.36 -15.24 5.76
C THR A 579 -15.67 -15.72 4.51
N GLU A 580 -15.03 -14.81 3.77
CA GLU A 580 -14.16 -15.15 2.66
C GLU A 580 -12.69 -15.13 3.09
N TYR A 581 -11.93 -16.19 2.81
CA TYR A 581 -10.50 -16.26 3.06
C TYR A 581 -9.69 -15.84 1.83
N LYS A 582 -8.81 -14.87 1.99
CA LYS A 582 -7.88 -14.42 0.95
C LYS A 582 -6.48 -15.00 1.18
N GLN A 583 -6.02 -15.88 0.28
CA GLN A 583 -4.67 -16.47 0.34
C GLN A 583 -3.60 -15.51 -0.14
N THR A 584 -3.94 -14.59 -1.05
CA THR A 584 -3.00 -13.74 -1.79
C THR A 584 -2.94 -12.30 -1.29
N LEU A 585 -3.54 -12.00 -0.12
CA LEU A 585 -3.64 -10.61 0.36
C LEU A 585 -2.44 -10.16 1.21
N THR A 586 -1.86 -11.05 2.01
CA THR A 586 -0.79 -10.69 2.96
C THR A 586 0.59 -11.01 2.41
N ASN A 587 1.58 -10.17 2.66
CA ASN A 587 2.97 -10.44 2.24
C ASN A 587 3.67 -11.53 3.08
N THR A 588 3.03 -12.04 4.13
CA THR A 588 3.60 -13.06 5.03
C THR A 588 3.13 -14.48 4.73
N GLY A 589 2.20 -14.66 3.79
CA GLY A 589 1.56 -15.95 3.55
C GLY A 589 0.41 -16.28 4.53
N ARG A 590 0.16 -15.45 5.54
CA ARG A 590 -1.01 -15.61 6.41
C ARG A 590 -2.29 -15.43 5.61
N LEU A 591 -3.33 -16.20 5.95
CA LEU A 591 -4.67 -15.98 5.44
C LEU A 591 -5.23 -14.66 5.99
N SER A 592 -6.08 -14.03 5.23
CA SER A 592 -6.88 -12.88 5.67
C SER A 592 -8.35 -13.20 5.50
N SER A 593 -9.15 -12.99 6.54
CA SER A 593 -10.61 -13.13 6.51
C SER A 593 -11.24 -11.79 6.16
N THR A 594 -12.22 -11.81 5.26
CA THR A 594 -12.96 -10.62 4.80
C THR A 594 -14.46 -10.91 4.71
N GLU A 595 -15.26 -9.89 4.79
CA GLU A 595 -16.72 -9.90 4.56
C GLU A 595 -17.54 -10.94 5.34
N PRO A 596 -17.45 -10.99 6.71
CA PRO A 596 -16.73 -10.07 7.60
C PRO A 596 -15.34 -10.59 8.00
N ASN A 597 -14.44 -9.70 8.50
CA ASN A 597 -13.16 -10.12 9.04
C ASN A 597 -13.32 -10.70 10.45
N LEU A 598 -13.35 -12.03 10.56
CA LEU A 598 -13.49 -12.75 11.83
C LEU A 598 -12.14 -12.89 12.59
N GLN A 599 -11.00 -12.71 11.91
CA GLN A 599 -9.68 -12.81 12.54
C GLN A 599 -9.35 -11.60 13.43
N ASN A 600 -10.07 -10.49 13.29
CA ASN A 600 -9.83 -9.27 14.05
C ASN A 600 -10.74 -9.12 15.28
N ILE A 601 -11.55 -10.12 15.65
CA ILE A 601 -12.36 -10.10 16.86
C ILE A 601 -11.43 -10.04 18.08
N PRO A 602 -11.55 -9.02 18.96
CA PRO A 602 -10.61 -8.84 20.05
C PRO A 602 -10.62 -10.00 21.03
N THR A 603 -9.44 -10.45 21.44
CA THR A 603 -9.28 -11.57 22.38
C THR A 603 -8.79 -11.14 23.76
N ARG A 604 -8.26 -9.91 23.87
CA ARG A 604 -7.58 -9.43 25.09
C ARG A 604 -8.51 -8.73 26.07
N THR A 605 -9.59 -8.14 25.58
CA THR A 605 -10.56 -7.41 26.41
C THR A 605 -11.76 -8.30 26.77
N VAL A 606 -12.39 -8.03 27.90
CA VAL A 606 -13.58 -8.76 28.35
C VAL A 606 -14.70 -8.64 27.30
N GLU A 607 -14.94 -7.44 26.81
CA GLU A 607 -15.97 -7.14 25.82
C GLU A 607 -15.70 -7.84 24.48
N GLY A 608 -14.43 -7.90 24.05
CA GLY A 608 -14.05 -8.62 22.83
C GLY A 608 -14.32 -10.12 22.97
N LYS A 609 -14.06 -10.70 24.13
CA LYS A 609 -14.39 -12.10 24.42
C LYS A 609 -15.90 -12.34 24.44
N GLU A 610 -16.70 -11.40 24.96
CA GLU A 610 -18.17 -11.50 24.97
C GLU A 610 -18.77 -11.65 23.56
N ILE A 611 -18.16 -11.02 22.53
CA ILE A 611 -18.59 -11.17 21.14
C ILE A 611 -18.47 -12.61 20.67
N ARG A 612 -17.47 -13.37 21.17
CA ARG A 612 -17.31 -14.79 20.84
C ARG A 612 -18.45 -15.67 21.37
N ARG A 613 -19.24 -15.22 22.35
CA ARG A 613 -20.47 -15.91 22.82
C ARG A 613 -21.54 -16.03 21.74
N ALA A 614 -21.54 -15.11 20.78
CA ALA A 614 -22.49 -15.13 19.68
C ALA A 614 -22.20 -16.24 18.66
N PHE A 615 -20.97 -16.74 18.59
CA PHE A 615 -20.63 -17.84 17.69
C PHE A 615 -20.89 -19.17 18.42
N VAL A 616 -21.88 -19.92 17.95
CA VAL A 616 -22.39 -21.09 18.63
C VAL A 616 -22.38 -22.35 17.75
N ALA A 617 -22.31 -23.51 18.38
CA ALA A 617 -22.50 -24.76 17.68
C ALA A 617 -23.99 -24.97 17.34
N GLU A 618 -24.27 -25.73 16.31
CA GLU A 618 -25.60 -26.20 15.99
C GLU A 618 -26.15 -27.13 17.06
N ASN A 619 -27.47 -27.24 17.15
CA ASN A 619 -28.09 -28.11 18.17
C ASN A 619 -27.60 -29.55 18.02
N GLY A 620 -27.16 -30.15 19.14
CA GLY A 620 -26.57 -31.50 19.17
C GLY A 620 -25.09 -31.55 18.79
N LYS A 621 -24.47 -30.36 18.52
CA LYS A 621 -23.07 -30.26 18.20
C LYS A 621 -22.27 -29.43 19.21
N VAL A 622 -20.96 -29.47 19.07
CA VAL A 622 -19.99 -28.68 19.84
C VAL A 622 -18.99 -27.99 18.89
N LEU A 623 -18.51 -26.83 19.31
CA LEU A 623 -17.34 -26.22 18.75
C LEU A 623 -16.10 -26.77 19.44
N ILE A 624 -15.06 -27.03 18.67
CA ILE A 624 -13.76 -27.52 19.11
C ILE A 624 -12.71 -26.58 18.57
N SER A 625 -12.00 -25.90 19.47
CA SER A 625 -10.87 -25.02 19.16
C SER A 625 -9.56 -25.74 19.46
N ALA A 626 -8.58 -25.58 18.56
CA ALA A 626 -7.23 -26.08 18.71
C ALA A 626 -6.24 -24.97 18.33
N ASP A 627 -5.41 -24.55 19.30
CA ASP A 627 -4.49 -23.41 19.16
C ASP A 627 -3.03 -23.82 19.41
N TYR A 628 -2.12 -23.38 18.55
CA TYR A 628 -0.68 -23.61 18.73
C TYR A 628 -0.11 -22.83 19.91
N SER A 629 0.56 -23.53 20.80
CA SER A 629 1.29 -22.90 21.90
C SER A 629 2.62 -22.31 21.43
N GLN A 630 2.72 -20.99 21.36
CA GLN A 630 3.96 -20.25 21.13
C GLN A 630 4.71 -20.67 19.84
N ILE A 631 4.00 -20.90 18.74
CA ILE A 631 4.59 -21.42 17.49
C ILE A 631 5.79 -20.62 17.01
N GLU A 632 5.74 -19.28 17.02
CA GLU A 632 6.83 -18.44 16.55
C GLU A 632 8.10 -18.56 17.40
N LEU A 633 7.97 -18.74 18.73
CA LEU A 633 9.13 -18.99 19.61
C LEU A 633 9.72 -20.38 19.41
N ARG A 634 8.90 -21.40 19.14
CA ARG A 634 9.35 -22.75 18.79
C ARG A 634 10.07 -22.76 17.44
N LEU A 635 9.56 -21.99 16.49
CA LEU A 635 10.25 -21.78 15.20
C LEU A 635 11.57 -21.04 15.37
N MET A 636 11.63 -20.04 16.24
CA MET A 636 12.89 -19.37 16.58
C MET A 636 13.90 -20.38 17.14
N ALA A 637 13.49 -21.26 18.04
CA ALA A 637 14.36 -22.32 18.58
C ALA A 637 14.88 -23.25 17.48
N HIS A 638 14.00 -23.72 16.62
CA HIS A 638 14.35 -24.62 15.51
C HIS A 638 15.27 -23.96 14.49
N MET A 639 14.89 -22.78 13.99
CA MET A 639 15.60 -22.11 12.89
C MET A 639 16.93 -21.49 13.32
N SER A 640 17.04 -21.00 14.56
CA SER A 640 18.32 -20.53 15.09
C SER A 640 19.26 -21.68 15.47
N GLY A 641 18.72 -22.86 15.80
CA GLY A 641 19.50 -23.97 16.33
C GLY A 641 20.09 -23.68 17.72
N ASP A 642 19.48 -22.76 18.50
CA ASP A 642 19.97 -22.44 19.84
C ASP A 642 19.69 -23.59 20.81
N GLU A 643 20.76 -24.21 21.33
CA GLU A 643 20.67 -25.40 22.16
C GLU A 643 19.94 -25.18 23.48
N ASN A 644 20.10 -23.99 24.07
CA ASN A 644 19.44 -23.68 25.32
C ASN A 644 17.93 -23.50 25.11
N LEU A 645 17.54 -22.87 24.02
CA LEU A 645 16.12 -22.67 23.69
C LEU A 645 15.46 -24.00 23.28
N ILE A 646 16.16 -24.83 22.48
CA ILE A 646 15.70 -26.17 22.09
C ILE A 646 15.53 -27.05 23.33
N ARG A 647 16.50 -27.05 24.24
CA ARG A 647 16.44 -27.83 25.46
C ARG A 647 15.27 -27.43 26.36
N ALA A 648 15.03 -26.11 26.48
CA ALA A 648 13.91 -25.60 27.28
C ALA A 648 12.55 -26.13 26.77
N TYR A 649 12.36 -26.18 25.45
CA TYR A 649 11.13 -26.72 24.87
C TYR A 649 11.03 -28.26 24.97
N ASN A 650 12.12 -28.99 24.76
CA ASN A 650 12.14 -30.45 24.86
C ASN A 650 11.91 -30.94 26.31
N GLU A 651 12.36 -30.16 27.29
CA GLU A 651 12.12 -30.43 28.70
C GLU A 651 10.80 -29.84 29.23
N SER A 652 9.96 -29.31 28.33
CA SER A 652 8.65 -28.69 28.67
C SER A 652 8.76 -27.59 29.75
N ARG A 653 9.88 -26.85 29.80
CA ARG A 653 10.06 -25.74 30.73
C ARG A 653 9.20 -24.54 30.29
N ASP A 654 8.74 -23.77 31.27
CA ASP A 654 8.13 -22.47 30.98
C ASP A 654 9.20 -21.49 30.45
N ILE A 655 9.21 -21.26 29.12
CA ILE A 655 10.20 -20.39 28.45
C ILE A 655 10.20 -18.98 29.00
N HIS A 656 9.02 -18.45 29.38
CA HIS A 656 8.93 -17.08 29.91
C HIS A 656 9.48 -17.02 31.35
N ALA A 657 9.26 -18.04 32.16
CA ALA A 657 9.85 -18.13 33.48
C ALA A 657 11.37 -18.35 33.41
N SER A 658 11.82 -19.21 32.47
CA SER A 658 13.26 -19.44 32.24
C SER A 658 13.94 -18.15 31.77
N THR A 659 13.38 -17.45 30.83
CA THR A 659 13.91 -16.15 30.37
C THR A 659 13.88 -15.10 31.49
N ALA A 660 12.84 -15.09 32.35
CA ALA A 660 12.78 -14.19 33.48
C ALA A 660 13.91 -14.46 34.49
N ALA A 661 14.14 -15.73 34.83
CA ALA A 661 15.23 -16.12 35.73
C ALA A 661 16.59 -15.59 35.25
N GLU A 662 16.88 -15.75 33.97
CA GLU A 662 18.11 -15.27 33.32
C GLU A 662 18.19 -13.74 33.24
N ILE A 663 17.10 -13.07 32.85
CA ILE A 663 17.05 -11.60 32.71
C ILE A 663 17.24 -10.91 34.08
N TYR A 664 16.57 -11.43 35.11
CA TYR A 664 16.65 -10.84 36.45
C TYR A 664 17.80 -11.40 37.32
N GLY A 665 18.39 -12.54 36.90
CA GLY A 665 19.50 -13.18 37.64
C GLY A 665 19.01 -13.82 38.93
N VAL A 666 17.82 -14.43 38.92
CA VAL A 666 17.21 -15.11 40.06
C VAL A 666 16.97 -16.59 39.73
N ASP A 667 16.83 -17.40 40.77
CA ASP A 667 16.42 -18.78 40.57
C ASP A 667 14.98 -18.84 39.98
N ILE A 668 14.70 -19.84 39.15
CA ILE A 668 13.40 -19.98 38.48
C ILE A 668 12.23 -20.10 39.49
N ALA A 669 12.48 -20.66 40.67
CA ALA A 669 11.51 -20.76 41.76
C ALA A 669 11.15 -19.40 42.39
N ASN A 670 11.99 -18.39 42.17
CA ASN A 670 11.81 -17.02 42.70
C ASN A 670 11.29 -16.04 41.62
N VAL A 671 10.91 -16.55 40.44
CA VAL A 671 10.34 -15.72 39.37
C VAL A 671 8.92 -15.32 39.74
N THR A 672 8.67 -14.03 39.86
CA THR A 672 7.33 -13.48 40.09
C THR A 672 6.51 -13.42 38.81
N ASP A 673 5.17 -13.31 38.92
CA ASP A 673 4.26 -13.15 37.80
C ASP A 673 4.58 -11.88 36.98
N GLU A 674 5.06 -10.83 37.63
CA GLU A 674 5.50 -9.59 36.97
C GLU A 674 6.77 -9.84 36.16
N MET A 675 7.78 -10.48 36.73
CA MET A 675 9.01 -10.84 36.00
C MET A 675 8.69 -11.73 34.79
N ARG A 676 7.81 -12.70 34.97
CA ARG A 676 7.35 -13.60 33.90
C ARG A 676 6.61 -12.84 32.81
N ARG A 677 5.72 -11.88 33.13
CA ARG A 677 5.03 -11.03 32.17
C ARG A 677 6.02 -10.16 31.40
N ASN A 678 7.00 -9.55 32.08
CA ASN A 678 8.03 -8.73 31.45
C ASN A 678 8.90 -9.58 30.50
N ALA A 679 9.31 -10.78 30.92
CA ALA A 679 10.05 -11.70 30.07
C ALA A 679 9.24 -12.16 28.86
N LYS A 680 7.93 -12.35 28.99
CA LYS A 680 7.03 -12.61 27.86
C LYS A 680 7.08 -11.47 26.84
N ALA A 681 7.03 -10.21 27.30
CA ALA A 681 7.14 -9.04 26.42
C ALA A 681 8.52 -8.93 25.76
N VAL A 682 9.60 -9.31 26.47
CA VAL A 682 10.96 -9.39 25.91
C VAL A 682 11.03 -10.47 24.82
N ASN A 683 10.57 -11.69 25.10
CA ASN A 683 10.60 -12.80 24.16
C ASN A 683 9.87 -12.48 22.84
N PHE A 684 8.65 -11.98 22.93
CA PHE A 684 7.90 -11.56 21.72
C PHE A 684 8.50 -10.32 21.08
N GLY A 685 8.92 -9.33 21.87
CA GLY A 685 9.53 -8.11 21.34
C GLY A 685 10.77 -8.42 20.50
N ILE A 686 11.62 -9.33 20.95
CA ILE A 686 12.83 -9.74 20.22
C ILE A 686 12.50 -10.39 18.89
N ILE A 687 11.53 -11.30 18.84
CA ILE A 687 11.06 -11.91 17.58
C ILE A 687 10.64 -10.85 16.58
N TYR A 688 10.00 -9.77 17.04
CA TYR A 688 9.56 -8.66 16.20
C TYR A 688 10.61 -7.57 15.99
N GLY A 689 11.88 -7.81 16.42
CA GLY A 689 12.96 -6.87 16.23
C GLY A 689 12.78 -5.56 17.02
N ILE A 690 12.26 -5.64 18.24
CA ILE A 690 12.01 -4.46 19.09
C ILE A 690 13.32 -3.76 19.44
N SER A 691 13.32 -2.42 19.38
CA SER A 691 14.45 -1.62 19.88
C SER A 691 14.41 -1.51 21.41
N ASP A 692 15.55 -1.14 22.02
CA ASP A 692 15.65 -0.81 23.43
C ASP A 692 14.65 0.27 23.85
N PHE A 693 14.45 1.29 23.02
CA PHE A 693 13.44 2.33 23.22
C PHE A 693 12.01 1.77 23.20
N GLY A 694 11.69 0.94 22.20
CA GLY A 694 10.36 0.30 22.09
C GLY A 694 10.06 -0.62 23.27
N LEU A 695 11.06 -1.42 23.72
CA LEU A 695 10.92 -2.28 24.88
C LEU A 695 10.74 -1.48 26.17
N ALA A 696 11.49 -0.38 26.32
CA ALA A 696 11.37 0.52 27.46
C ALA A 696 9.96 1.11 27.58
N GLN A 697 9.36 1.52 26.48
CA GLN A 697 7.97 1.99 26.43
C GLN A 697 6.97 0.89 26.82
N ASN A 698 7.11 -0.31 26.23
CA ASN A 698 6.19 -1.43 26.51
C ASN A 698 6.19 -1.88 27.97
N LEU A 699 7.34 -1.81 28.63
CA LEU A 699 7.51 -2.23 30.02
C LEU A 699 7.44 -1.07 31.03
N SER A 700 7.32 0.17 30.55
CA SER A 700 7.38 1.39 31.39
C SER A 700 8.65 1.45 32.26
N ILE A 701 9.81 1.07 31.68
CA ILE A 701 11.13 1.08 32.33
C ILE A 701 12.08 2.05 31.63
N ARG A 702 13.26 2.30 32.24
CA ARG A 702 14.28 3.11 31.58
C ARG A 702 14.92 2.40 30.38
N VAL A 703 15.27 3.15 29.33
CA VAL A 703 15.91 2.61 28.11
C VAL A 703 17.20 1.83 28.45
N ALA A 704 17.97 2.29 29.42
CA ALA A 704 19.17 1.59 29.86
C ALA A 704 18.90 0.20 30.48
N ASP A 705 17.75 0.02 31.12
CA ASP A 705 17.36 -1.27 31.71
C ASP A 705 16.80 -2.20 30.62
N ALA A 706 16.00 -1.67 29.67
CA ALA A 706 15.55 -2.40 28.51
C ALA A 706 16.73 -2.94 27.66
N LYS A 707 17.76 -2.10 27.46
CA LYS A 707 18.99 -2.51 26.77
C LYS A 707 19.68 -3.68 27.47
N LYS A 708 19.80 -3.62 28.82
CA LYS A 708 20.38 -4.73 29.61
C LYS A 708 19.56 -6.01 29.46
N TYR A 709 18.24 -5.92 29.38
CA TYR A 709 17.38 -7.10 29.20
C TYR A 709 17.63 -7.76 27.84
N ILE A 710 17.71 -6.95 26.76
CA ILE A 710 18.02 -7.44 25.42
C ILE A 710 19.43 -8.06 25.37
N GLU A 711 20.44 -7.42 25.97
CA GLU A 711 21.82 -7.93 26.04
C GLU A 711 21.90 -9.26 26.81
N ARG A 712 21.20 -9.39 27.94
CA ARG A 712 21.14 -10.63 28.72
C ARG A 712 20.45 -11.75 27.93
N TYR A 713 19.34 -11.44 27.27
CA TYR A 713 18.65 -12.41 26.42
C TYR A 713 19.57 -12.98 25.35
N PHE A 714 20.26 -12.13 24.60
CA PHE A 714 21.18 -12.61 23.55
C PHE A 714 22.45 -13.27 24.09
N ARG A 715 22.81 -13.02 25.35
CA ARG A 715 23.86 -13.77 26.01
C ARG A 715 23.40 -15.20 26.37
N THR A 716 22.15 -15.35 26.75
CA THR A 716 21.54 -16.66 27.07
C THR A 716 21.25 -17.46 25.80
N TYR A 717 20.83 -16.77 24.73
CA TYR A 717 20.47 -17.35 23.45
C TYR A 717 21.30 -16.76 22.30
N PRO A 718 22.61 -17.04 22.23
CA PRO A 718 23.51 -16.38 21.27
C PRO A 718 23.18 -16.68 19.79
N LYS A 719 22.75 -17.93 19.51
CA LYS A 719 22.38 -18.32 18.13
C LYS A 719 21.12 -17.64 17.62
N VAL A 720 20.25 -17.18 18.50
CA VAL A 720 19.09 -16.37 18.10
C VAL A 720 19.56 -15.06 17.48
N LYS A 721 20.56 -14.40 18.10
CA LYS A 721 21.12 -13.16 17.54
C LYS A 721 21.80 -13.40 16.19
N GLU A 722 22.62 -14.46 16.10
CA GLU A 722 23.30 -14.84 14.85
C GLU A 722 22.29 -15.10 13.73
N PHE A 723 21.19 -15.80 14.03
CA PHE A 723 20.12 -16.06 13.08
C PHE A 723 19.47 -14.76 12.60
N MET A 724 19.08 -13.88 13.51
CA MET A 724 18.42 -12.62 13.18
C MET A 724 19.31 -11.70 12.33
N ASP A 725 20.57 -11.53 12.74
CA ASP A 725 21.54 -10.71 12.01
C ASP A 725 21.82 -11.36 10.62
N GLY A 726 21.93 -12.68 10.57
CA GLY A 726 22.12 -13.45 9.34
C GLY A 726 20.97 -13.28 8.33
N GLN A 727 19.72 -13.23 8.80
CA GLN A 727 18.57 -12.96 7.92
C GLN A 727 18.63 -11.57 7.29
N VAL A 728 19.09 -10.56 8.03
CA VAL A 728 19.25 -9.20 7.51
C VAL A 728 20.37 -9.14 6.46
N GLU A 729 21.51 -9.80 6.71
CA GLU A 729 22.60 -9.82 5.72
C GLU A 729 22.22 -10.62 4.47
N PHE A 730 21.58 -11.78 4.64
CA PHE A 730 21.03 -12.55 3.52
C PHE A 730 20.06 -11.71 2.66
N ALA A 731 19.16 -10.98 3.32
CA ALA A 731 18.19 -10.13 2.62
C ALA A 731 18.85 -8.97 1.86
N LYS A 732 19.96 -8.41 2.38
CA LYS A 732 20.73 -7.36 1.69
C LYS A 732 21.45 -7.92 0.46
N GLU A 733 21.99 -9.13 0.55
CA GLU A 733 22.76 -9.76 -0.52
C GLU A 733 21.85 -10.25 -1.65
N HIS A 734 20.71 -10.88 -1.31
CA HIS A 734 19.85 -11.57 -2.27
C HIS A 734 18.58 -10.77 -2.64
N GLY A 735 18.22 -9.72 -1.89
CA GLY A 735 17.03 -8.92 -2.13
C GLY A 735 15.72 -9.54 -1.61
N PHE A 736 15.77 -10.70 -0.95
CA PHE A 736 14.61 -11.40 -0.38
C PHE A 736 14.96 -12.17 0.88
N VAL A 737 13.91 -12.66 1.59
CA VAL A 737 13.99 -13.65 2.68
C VAL A 737 13.08 -14.83 2.39
N ARG A 738 13.30 -15.99 3.05
CA ARG A 738 12.55 -17.24 2.84
C ARG A 738 12.01 -17.84 4.14
N THR A 739 10.91 -18.60 4.01
CA THR A 739 10.44 -19.55 5.05
C THR A 739 11.14 -20.90 4.94
N LEU A 740 10.88 -21.82 5.88
CA LEU A 740 11.32 -23.22 5.78
C LEU A 740 10.74 -23.94 4.56
N PHE A 741 9.64 -23.47 4.00
CA PHE A 741 8.97 -24.01 2.81
C PHE A 741 9.26 -23.20 1.56
N ASN A 742 10.35 -22.43 1.57
CA ASN A 742 10.84 -21.60 0.48
C ASN A 742 9.94 -20.43 0.07
N ARG A 743 8.84 -20.14 0.77
CA ARG A 743 8.04 -18.93 0.51
C ARG A 743 8.95 -17.71 0.55
N ILE A 744 8.92 -16.89 -0.51
CA ILE A 744 9.78 -15.73 -0.68
C ILE A 744 9.01 -14.46 -0.33
N ARG A 745 9.69 -13.51 0.34
CA ARG A 745 9.31 -12.12 0.43
C ARG A 745 10.43 -11.25 -0.09
N LEU A 746 10.13 -10.41 -1.09
CA LEU A 746 11.06 -9.39 -1.58
C LEU A 746 11.26 -8.30 -0.53
N MET A 747 12.50 -7.77 -0.43
CA MET A 747 12.92 -6.82 0.61
C MET A 747 13.43 -5.47 0.03
N PRO A 748 12.64 -4.79 -0.82
CA PRO A 748 13.06 -3.52 -1.42
C PRO A 748 13.28 -2.41 -0.37
N GLU A 749 12.66 -2.55 0.81
CA GLU A 749 12.80 -1.60 1.92
C GLU A 749 14.26 -1.45 2.39
N LEU A 750 15.07 -2.49 2.30
CA LEU A 750 16.47 -2.47 2.74
C LEU A 750 17.35 -1.56 1.89
N SER A 751 16.99 -1.34 0.64
CA SER A 751 17.69 -0.45 -0.31
C SER A 751 17.23 1.01 -0.24
N SER A 752 16.23 1.32 0.58
CA SER A 752 15.67 2.68 0.68
C SER A 752 16.65 3.68 1.29
N SER A 753 16.73 4.87 0.74
CA SER A 753 17.46 5.99 1.34
C SER A 753 16.84 6.49 2.66
N ASN A 754 15.55 6.20 2.89
CA ASN A 754 14.85 6.58 4.10
C ASN A 754 15.21 5.64 5.26
N TYR A 755 15.82 6.19 6.31
CA TYR A 755 16.21 5.45 7.51
C TYR A 755 15.06 4.65 8.14
N ALA A 756 13.87 5.26 8.29
CA ALA A 756 12.74 4.59 8.91
C ALA A 756 12.23 3.39 8.09
N VAL A 757 12.26 3.49 6.76
CA VAL A 757 11.90 2.40 5.83
C VAL A 757 12.94 1.28 5.92
N ARG A 758 14.24 1.60 5.93
CA ARG A 758 15.30 0.59 6.11
C ARG A 758 15.19 -0.16 7.44
N GLU A 759 14.94 0.55 8.54
CA GLU A 759 14.76 -0.10 9.86
C GLU A 759 13.49 -0.97 9.88
N PHE A 760 12.43 -0.56 9.19
CA PHE A 760 11.26 -1.40 8.99
C PHE A 760 11.65 -2.66 8.18
N GLY A 761 12.40 -2.52 7.08
CA GLY A 761 12.89 -3.62 6.28
C GLY A 761 13.74 -4.61 7.08
N LYS A 762 14.64 -4.13 7.95
CA LYS A 762 15.42 -5.02 8.83
C LYS A 762 14.52 -5.85 9.76
N ARG A 763 13.55 -5.21 10.43
CA ARG A 763 12.60 -5.95 11.28
C ARG A 763 11.77 -6.95 10.49
N ALA A 764 11.35 -6.59 9.28
CA ALA A 764 10.61 -7.48 8.40
C ALA A 764 11.46 -8.68 7.96
N ALA A 765 12.77 -8.49 7.68
CA ALA A 765 13.70 -9.56 7.34
C ALA A 765 13.91 -10.56 8.50
N MET A 766 13.98 -10.06 9.73
CA MET A 766 14.11 -10.90 10.92
C MET A 766 12.85 -11.71 11.21
N ASN A 767 11.67 -11.10 11.00
CA ASN A 767 10.38 -11.66 11.39
C ASN A 767 9.78 -12.59 10.34
N PHE A 768 9.90 -12.27 9.04
CA PHE A 768 9.22 -13.00 7.99
C PHE A 768 9.54 -14.51 7.97
N PRO A 769 10.79 -14.97 8.14
CA PRO A 769 11.09 -16.41 8.16
C PRO A 769 10.28 -17.16 9.22
N LEU A 770 10.04 -16.56 10.38
CA LEU A 770 9.27 -17.15 11.49
C LEU A 770 7.78 -17.09 11.22
N GLN A 771 7.28 -15.88 10.95
CA GLN A 771 5.85 -15.64 10.76
C GLN A 771 5.30 -16.33 9.51
N GLY A 772 6.07 -16.31 8.41
CA GLY A 772 5.70 -17.01 7.18
C GLY A 772 5.76 -18.53 7.35
N THR A 773 6.76 -19.06 8.05
CA THR A 773 6.82 -20.50 8.35
C THR A 773 5.65 -20.93 9.24
N ALA A 774 5.25 -20.12 10.24
CA ALA A 774 4.07 -20.39 11.04
C ALA A 774 2.81 -20.44 10.17
N ALA A 775 2.68 -19.52 9.20
CA ALA A 775 1.58 -19.52 8.24
C ALA A 775 1.58 -20.76 7.34
N ASP A 776 2.75 -21.23 6.89
CA ASP A 776 2.85 -22.44 6.11
C ASP A 776 2.48 -23.69 6.93
N ILE A 777 2.92 -23.76 8.19
CA ILE A 777 2.59 -24.86 9.10
C ILE A 777 1.09 -24.95 9.39
N ILE A 778 0.40 -23.82 9.65
CA ILE A 778 -1.04 -23.85 9.89
C ILE A 778 -1.79 -24.33 8.63
N LYS A 779 -1.35 -23.96 7.43
CA LYS A 779 -1.92 -24.44 6.16
C LYS A 779 -1.74 -25.94 5.99
N ILE A 780 -0.56 -26.48 6.28
CA ILE A 780 -0.30 -27.92 6.29
C ILE A 780 -1.20 -28.61 7.32
N ALA A 781 -1.34 -28.02 8.50
CA ALA A 781 -2.24 -28.53 9.54
C ALA A 781 -3.69 -28.54 9.08
N MET A 782 -4.17 -27.51 8.38
CA MET A 782 -5.52 -27.44 7.80
C MET A 782 -5.75 -28.56 6.78
N LEU A 783 -4.83 -28.77 5.85
CA LEU A 783 -4.92 -29.86 4.87
C LEU A 783 -4.98 -31.23 5.53
N LYS A 784 -4.10 -31.45 6.51
CA LYS A 784 -4.04 -32.72 7.27
C LYS A 784 -5.30 -32.93 8.12
N THR A 785 -5.80 -31.86 8.74
CA THR A 785 -7.03 -31.90 9.53
C THR A 785 -8.23 -32.21 8.64
N ALA A 786 -8.40 -31.49 7.52
CA ALA A 786 -9.51 -31.71 6.58
C ALA A 786 -9.54 -33.18 6.12
N LYS A 787 -8.39 -33.73 5.73
CA LYS A 787 -8.25 -35.13 5.35
C LYS A 787 -8.61 -36.11 6.48
N ASN A 788 -8.15 -35.85 7.69
CA ASN A 788 -8.37 -36.76 8.83
C ASN A 788 -9.80 -36.67 9.38
N LEU A 789 -10.53 -35.60 9.09
CA LEU A 789 -11.94 -35.44 9.42
C LEU A 789 -12.88 -36.16 8.44
N GLU A 790 -12.39 -36.65 7.30
CA GLU A 790 -13.21 -37.43 6.36
C GLU A 790 -13.84 -38.64 7.06
N GLY A 791 -15.14 -38.86 6.83
CA GLY A 791 -15.92 -39.92 7.48
C GLY A 791 -16.31 -39.65 8.95
N THR A 792 -16.15 -38.40 9.41
CA THR A 792 -16.76 -37.90 10.67
C THR A 792 -17.86 -36.89 10.33
N SER A 793 -18.63 -36.49 11.36
CA SER A 793 -19.60 -35.38 11.24
C SER A 793 -18.94 -34.00 11.24
N ALA A 794 -17.66 -33.93 11.56
CA ALA A 794 -16.94 -32.70 11.79
C ALA A 794 -16.65 -31.90 10.51
N LYS A 795 -16.73 -30.58 10.63
CA LYS A 795 -16.32 -29.62 9.58
C LYS A 795 -15.39 -28.59 10.18
N LEU A 796 -14.31 -28.25 9.46
CA LEU A 796 -13.55 -27.06 9.76
C LEU A 796 -14.41 -25.83 9.45
N LEU A 797 -14.46 -24.87 10.36
CA LEU A 797 -15.25 -23.66 10.21
C LEU A 797 -14.36 -22.42 10.08
N LEU A 798 -13.41 -22.23 11.00
CA LEU A 798 -12.62 -21.02 11.07
C LEU A 798 -11.12 -21.34 11.26
N GLN A 799 -10.32 -20.49 10.66
CA GLN A 799 -8.89 -20.33 10.95
C GLN A 799 -8.67 -18.90 11.45
N VAL A 800 -8.16 -18.74 12.66
CA VAL A 800 -7.93 -17.43 13.29
C VAL A 800 -6.54 -17.42 13.92
N HIS A 801 -5.61 -16.65 13.36
CA HIS A 801 -4.20 -16.62 13.79
C HIS A 801 -3.56 -18.02 13.76
N ASP A 802 -3.29 -18.59 14.93
CA ASP A 802 -2.66 -19.91 15.11
C ASP A 802 -3.70 -20.96 15.54
N GLU A 803 -5.00 -20.63 15.48
CA GLU A 803 -6.15 -21.40 15.95
C GLU A 803 -6.95 -22.00 14.78
N LEU A 804 -7.38 -23.26 14.91
CA LEU A 804 -8.38 -23.91 14.06
C LEU A 804 -9.63 -24.20 14.86
N ILE A 805 -10.81 -23.93 14.27
CA ILE A 805 -12.10 -24.21 14.91
C ILE A 805 -12.89 -25.16 14.02
N ALA A 806 -13.35 -26.26 14.61
CA ALA A 806 -14.23 -27.22 13.97
C ALA A 806 -15.57 -27.33 14.72
N GLU A 807 -16.62 -27.74 14.02
CA GLU A 807 -17.91 -28.12 14.58
C GLU A 807 -18.10 -29.61 14.37
N ALA A 808 -18.52 -30.34 15.41
CA ALA A 808 -18.77 -31.78 15.36
C ALA A 808 -19.97 -32.18 16.22
N ASP A 809 -20.54 -33.34 15.94
CA ASP A 809 -21.56 -33.94 16.80
C ASP A 809 -21.00 -34.22 18.20
N GLU A 810 -21.77 -34.01 19.25
CA GLU A 810 -21.32 -34.19 20.64
C GLU A 810 -20.75 -35.59 20.92
N ASN A 811 -21.29 -36.62 20.27
CA ASN A 811 -20.82 -38.00 20.43
C ASN A 811 -19.47 -38.28 19.74
N GLU A 812 -19.02 -37.43 18.83
CA GLU A 812 -17.74 -37.53 18.18
C GLU A 812 -16.66 -36.56 18.75
N LYS A 813 -17.02 -35.76 19.76
CA LYS A 813 -16.20 -34.74 20.37
C LYS A 813 -14.75 -35.21 20.63
N ASP A 814 -14.60 -36.25 21.46
CA ASP A 814 -13.28 -36.75 21.90
C ASP A 814 -12.44 -37.25 20.72
N LYS A 815 -13.09 -37.84 19.71
CA LYS A 815 -12.44 -38.29 18.47
C LYS A 815 -11.92 -37.11 17.68
N VAL A 816 -12.73 -36.06 17.53
CA VAL A 816 -12.38 -34.86 16.76
C VAL A 816 -11.33 -34.03 17.48
N GLU A 817 -11.40 -33.86 18.80
CA GLU A 817 -10.35 -33.24 19.62
C GLU A 817 -8.99 -33.91 19.38
N LYS A 818 -8.96 -35.24 19.38
CA LYS A 818 -7.76 -36.02 19.10
C LYS A 818 -7.24 -35.79 17.68
N ILE A 819 -8.13 -35.82 16.69
CA ILE A 819 -7.76 -35.57 15.27
C ILE A 819 -7.14 -34.18 15.10
N LEU A 820 -7.78 -33.15 15.65
CA LEU A 820 -7.26 -31.78 15.58
C LEU A 820 -5.86 -31.69 16.21
N ARG A 821 -5.71 -32.17 17.43
CA ARG A 821 -4.43 -32.18 18.14
C ARG A 821 -3.35 -32.89 17.36
N GLU A 822 -3.59 -34.15 16.95
CA GLU A 822 -2.61 -34.95 16.25
C GLU A 822 -2.26 -34.36 14.88
N SER A 823 -3.26 -33.84 14.15
CA SER A 823 -3.03 -33.23 12.83
C SER A 823 -2.16 -32.00 12.94
N MET A 824 -2.38 -31.15 13.93
CA MET A 824 -1.61 -29.94 14.14
C MET A 824 -0.22 -30.23 14.73
N GLU A 825 -0.12 -31.04 15.79
CA GLU A 825 1.18 -31.36 16.41
C GLU A 825 2.13 -32.11 15.51
N THR A 826 1.61 -32.89 14.57
CA THR A 826 2.39 -33.65 13.59
C THR A 826 2.39 -33.04 12.18
N ALA A 827 1.96 -31.79 12.04
CA ALA A 827 1.95 -31.11 10.74
C ALA A 827 3.34 -31.09 10.10
N VAL A 828 4.36 -30.79 10.89
CA VAL A 828 5.76 -30.81 10.46
C VAL A 828 6.67 -31.36 11.57
N LYS A 829 7.85 -31.85 11.20
CA LYS A 829 8.87 -32.31 12.15
C LYS A 829 9.90 -31.21 12.40
N LEU A 830 9.96 -30.69 13.61
CA LEU A 830 10.94 -29.71 14.06
C LEU A 830 11.91 -30.31 15.09
N SER A 831 12.96 -29.57 15.47
CA SER A 831 13.86 -29.92 16.57
C SER A 831 13.22 -29.77 17.97
N VAL A 832 12.07 -29.14 18.02
CA VAL A 832 11.23 -28.96 19.22
C VAL A 832 9.80 -29.44 18.94
N PRO A 833 9.07 -29.96 19.93
CA PRO A 833 7.70 -30.41 19.71
C PRO A 833 6.78 -29.22 19.41
N LEU A 834 5.86 -29.40 18.47
CA LEU A 834 4.69 -28.53 18.36
C LEU A 834 3.67 -29.02 19.40
N THR A 835 3.11 -28.10 20.18
CA THR A 835 2.07 -28.41 21.18
C THR A 835 0.84 -27.61 20.92
N VAL A 836 -0.32 -28.21 21.08
CA VAL A 836 -1.62 -27.66 20.79
C VAL A 836 -2.51 -27.71 22.03
N GLY A 837 -3.05 -26.54 22.42
CA GLY A 837 -4.14 -26.45 23.37
C GLY A 837 -5.44 -26.77 22.67
N VAL A 838 -6.24 -27.70 23.21
CA VAL A 838 -7.56 -28.00 22.67
C VAL A 838 -8.62 -27.76 23.75
N ALA A 839 -9.68 -27.06 23.39
CA ALA A 839 -10.84 -26.78 24.21
C ALA A 839 -12.12 -26.99 23.39
N SER A 840 -13.24 -27.21 24.03
CA SER A 840 -14.52 -27.41 23.36
C SER A 840 -15.69 -26.90 24.21
N GLY A 841 -16.73 -26.42 23.53
CA GLY A 841 -17.88 -25.83 24.16
C GLY A 841 -19.07 -25.67 23.22
N LYS A 842 -20.15 -25.07 23.72
CA LYS A 842 -21.32 -24.74 22.91
C LYS A 842 -21.13 -23.43 22.14
N SER A 843 -20.19 -22.62 22.59
CA SER A 843 -19.82 -21.34 21.94
C SER A 843 -18.29 -21.23 21.77
N TRP A 844 -17.85 -20.34 20.86
CA TRP A 844 -16.43 -20.03 20.71
C TRP A 844 -15.83 -19.38 21.98
N TYR A 845 -16.67 -18.82 22.84
CA TYR A 845 -16.24 -18.29 24.14
C TYR A 845 -15.79 -19.38 25.11
N GLU A 846 -16.41 -20.55 25.03
CA GLU A 846 -16.12 -21.71 25.89
C GLU A 846 -15.03 -22.62 25.29
N ALA A 847 -14.91 -22.63 23.97
CA ALA A 847 -13.98 -23.46 23.20
C ALA A 847 -12.54 -22.92 23.10
#